data_534da340806fd79cabe1010e09e5446b
#
_entry.id   534da340806fd79cabe1010e09e5446b
#
_cell.length_a   1.000
_cell.length_b   1.000
_cell.length_c   1.000
_cell.angle_alpha   90.00
_cell.angle_beta   90.00
_cell.angle_gamma   90.00
#
_symmetry.space_group_name_H-M   'P 1'
#
loop_
_entity.id
_entity.type
_entity.pdbx_description
1 polymer ?
#
loop_
_entity_poly.entity_id
_entity_poly.type
_entity_poly.pdbx_seq_one_letter_code
_entity_poly.pdbx_strand_id
1 'polypeptide(L)'
;MLPPASRGEQQERRQEASTHAKEAVTYARQSLFEREAVADERKILTTALRRGMGEATFQQIRDEFQTRREAGHFRSVEGPKYSSGRSFTTPETIAAERANVEYVRAGQNTVAPIMALEQAKEQAGTRDFFNEAQRRSIEEVLTSTDRVHGLQGLAGTGKTTTLDAIREGAEKSGYIVEGFAPTSRAAGQLRAAGIDATTVQSFIARGENHPSANPEVRHLYMLDESSLASTRQMRAFLDKLNPDDRVLVIGDTRQHQGVEAGRPFEQMQDAGMQTSQLDQIMRQKDPELLKAVQHLATGETEKGVAMLAQQGRVKEIPNGQDRIAAIAKDYAAQPENTIVVSPDNRSRQQINEAIRAELRTTNLLGDNGQQLQTLAHRSDMTGADRTWAARYNSGEVLQYTTGSKELGIERESLARVLSVDARTNTLTVEKADGQSISYDPRRLRGVNVFKETEREFATGDRIQFTAPNKDLEVANRDLGTVTEIKDGQMTVKIDGKTERSITFDTAKFRQFDHGYAVTSHSSQGLTAGRVLANIDTDSCRSLINDRLAYVAISRASDDARVYTNNAETLGERLATDVSKTAALDFRPPSSTEQVREAVSAFRANDPATGTEKLQEQGRVHEYANPEHRLAAVSSDYTAKTDRAVIVAPDANERRDLTDLIRADLRQQGRLSGDNRTVPILVEQDFGNPRLATNYTPGDEIHYKTGSPEKHSIAANSSATVLSVDARSNTLTVETSTGHEASYNPALLKQQTQQSTVYREEERDLAVGDRIQFTAPDRENRIRSGDFATIDRIAEDNALSVRLDNGKTVELNPEKARHIDYGYAVETTKNLSADRVLLTGESGQLAEQQAALTKLNPNIRDFAIYTSDSTNLLHRNTGIGNGTELATEGHSNDSSLSNAPEPSSPSIEFEGYGMSL
;
A
#
# COMPACT_ATOMS: atom_id res chain seq x y z
N MET A 1 46.80 2.75 11.65
CA MET A 1 45.77 3.68 11.20
C MET A 1 46.08 4.05 9.75
N LEU A 2 45.16 3.79 8.83
CA LEU A 2 45.30 4.28 7.44
C LEU A 2 45.17 5.80 7.44
N PRO A 3 45.92 6.51 6.59
CA PRO A 3 45.80 7.97 6.50
C PRO A 3 44.36 8.37 6.10
N PRO A 4 43.84 9.53 6.57
CA PRO A 4 42.53 9.99 6.16
C PRO A 4 42.49 10.21 4.65
N ALA A 5 41.41 9.70 4.02
CA ALA A 5 41.21 9.81 2.58
C ALA A 5 41.25 11.28 2.11
N SER A 6 41.89 11.55 0.98
CA SER A 6 41.98 12.87 0.35
C SER A 6 40.57 13.41 0.02
N ARG A 7 40.43 14.74 -0.16
CA ARG A 7 39.14 15.34 -0.55
C ARG A 7 38.59 14.78 -1.86
N GLY A 8 39.45 14.44 -2.80
CA GLY A 8 39.10 13.80 -4.07
C GLY A 8 38.52 12.38 -3.85
N GLU A 9 39.20 11.55 -3.09
CA GLU A 9 38.73 10.19 -2.74
C GLU A 9 37.42 10.20 -1.96
N GLN A 10 37.23 11.20 -1.09
CA GLN A 10 35.96 11.36 -0.36
C GLN A 10 34.82 11.77 -1.31
N GLN A 11 35.10 12.59 -2.32
CA GLN A 11 34.10 13.01 -3.31
C GLN A 11 33.74 11.84 -4.25
N GLU A 12 34.73 11.07 -4.71
CA GLU A 12 34.50 9.86 -5.49
C GLU A 12 33.66 8.83 -4.74
N ARG A 13 33.99 8.52 -3.48
CA ARG A 13 33.20 7.61 -2.62
C ARG A 13 31.76 8.08 -2.41
N ARG A 14 31.54 9.40 -2.28
CA ARG A 14 30.18 9.97 -2.16
C ARG A 14 29.40 9.81 -3.47
N GLN A 15 30.05 9.98 -4.60
CA GLN A 15 29.43 9.86 -5.91
C GLN A 15 29.12 8.39 -6.25
N GLU A 16 30.03 7.46 -5.93
CA GLU A 16 29.79 6.02 -6.01
C GLU A 16 28.63 5.59 -5.14
N ALA A 17 28.61 5.99 -3.86
CA ALA A 17 27.52 5.66 -2.93
C ALA A 17 26.17 6.24 -3.37
N SER A 18 26.14 7.43 -4.00
CA SER A 18 24.93 7.98 -4.61
C SER A 18 24.45 7.14 -5.79
N THR A 19 25.36 6.62 -6.61
CA THR A 19 25.03 5.74 -7.73
C THR A 19 24.46 4.42 -7.24
N HIS A 20 25.05 3.81 -6.21
CA HIS A 20 24.54 2.58 -5.59
C HIS A 20 23.17 2.78 -4.94
N ALA A 21 22.91 3.93 -4.30
CA ALA A 21 21.59 4.25 -3.78
C ALA A 21 20.53 4.33 -4.90
N LYS A 22 20.86 4.93 -6.04
CA LYS A 22 19.99 4.98 -7.23
C LYS A 22 19.69 3.59 -7.78
N GLU A 23 20.69 2.74 -7.90
CA GLU A 23 20.53 1.34 -8.33
C GLU A 23 19.66 0.54 -7.34
N ALA A 24 19.89 0.72 -6.04
CA ALA A 24 19.15 0.05 -4.99
C ALA A 24 17.64 0.40 -5.00
N VAL A 25 17.29 1.69 -5.13
CA VAL A 25 15.88 2.13 -5.21
C VAL A 25 15.24 1.71 -6.54
N THR A 26 16.01 1.71 -7.65
CA THR A 26 15.54 1.19 -8.95
C THR A 26 15.19 -0.29 -8.85
N TYR A 27 16.07 -1.09 -8.27
CA TYR A 27 15.86 -2.52 -8.05
C TYR A 27 14.62 -2.77 -7.16
N ALA A 28 14.51 -2.06 -6.04
CA ALA A 28 13.36 -2.21 -5.14
C ALA A 28 12.04 -1.90 -5.86
N ARG A 29 12.01 -0.80 -6.65
CA ARG A 29 10.83 -0.44 -7.45
C ARG A 29 10.48 -1.53 -8.46
N GLN A 30 11.43 -2.02 -9.22
CA GLN A 30 11.20 -3.05 -10.24
C GLN A 30 10.78 -4.38 -9.62
N SER A 31 11.50 -4.85 -8.60
CA SER A 31 11.25 -6.15 -7.96
C SER A 31 9.89 -6.20 -7.24
N LEU A 32 9.52 -5.14 -6.50
CA LEU A 32 8.27 -5.11 -5.74
C LEU A 32 7.06 -4.93 -6.64
N PHE A 33 7.09 -3.94 -7.56
CA PHE A 33 5.94 -3.64 -8.42
C PHE A 33 5.80 -4.58 -9.63
N GLU A 34 6.69 -5.56 -9.77
CA GLU A 34 6.45 -6.74 -10.62
C GLU A 34 5.39 -7.67 -9.98
N ARG A 35 5.35 -7.76 -8.64
CA ARG A 35 4.50 -8.70 -7.89
C ARG A 35 3.34 -8.05 -7.15
N GLU A 36 3.44 -6.76 -6.83
CA GLU A 36 2.46 -6.01 -6.02
C GLU A 36 2.07 -4.71 -6.73
N ALA A 37 0.77 -4.42 -6.79
CA ALA A 37 0.28 -3.14 -7.33
C ALA A 37 0.53 -1.99 -6.36
N VAL A 38 0.54 -2.27 -5.05
CA VAL A 38 0.77 -1.32 -3.97
C VAL A 38 1.76 -1.93 -2.98
N ALA A 39 2.76 -1.16 -2.56
CA ALA A 39 3.78 -1.60 -1.61
C ALA A 39 3.95 -0.60 -0.44
N ASP A 40 4.19 -1.13 0.76
CA ASP A 40 4.51 -0.32 1.95
C ASP A 40 5.91 0.29 1.85
N GLU A 41 6.08 1.54 2.34
CA GLU A 41 7.36 2.27 2.34
C GLU A 41 8.49 1.46 2.98
N ARG A 42 8.22 0.80 4.12
CA ARG A 42 9.23 0.00 4.82
C ARG A 42 9.71 -1.17 3.95
N LYS A 43 8.79 -1.79 3.21
CA LYS A 43 9.12 -2.88 2.29
C LYS A 43 9.99 -2.39 1.14
N ILE A 44 9.68 -1.21 0.58
CA ILE A 44 10.49 -0.57 -0.48
C ILE A 44 11.89 -0.27 0.05
N LEU A 45 11.99 0.43 1.20
CA LEU A 45 13.28 0.79 1.79
C LEU A 45 14.09 -0.44 2.22
N THR A 46 13.45 -1.46 2.82
CA THR A 46 14.13 -2.71 3.21
C THR A 46 14.67 -3.45 1.99
N THR A 47 13.91 -3.50 0.89
CA THR A 47 14.34 -4.16 -0.35
C THR A 47 15.51 -3.40 -0.99
N ALA A 48 15.44 -2.06 -1.01
CA ALA A 48 16.53 -1.23 -1.49
C ALA A 48 17.78 -1.37 -0.61
N LEU A 49 17.62 -1.38 0.71
CA LEU A 49 18.73 -1.55 1.65
C LEU A 49 19.43 -2.90 1.48
N ARG A 50 18.68 -3.99 1.29
CA ARG A 50 19.25 -5.31 0.98
C ARG A 50 20.08 -5.31 -0.31
N ARG A 51 19.65 -4.56 -1.33
CA ARG A 51 20.39 -4.42 -2.59
C ARG A 51 21.64 -3.57 -2.42
N GLY A 52 21.58 -2.48 -1.66
CA GLY A 52 22.67 -1.54 -1.43
C GLY A 52 23.57 -1.88 -0.24
N MET A 53 23.44 -3.07 0.36
CA MET A 53 24.20 -3.45 1.57
C MET A 53 25.72 -3.41 1.32
N GLY A 54 26.42 -2.63 2.16
CA GLY A 54 27.87 -2.41 2.03
C GLY A 54 28.28 -1.34 1.01
N GLU A 55 27.37 -0.86 0.15
CA GLU A 55 27.64 0.09 -0.94
C GLU A 55 26.95 1.46 -0.72
N ALA A 56 25.78 1.49 -0.05
CA ALA A 56 25.04 2.70 0.26
C ALA A 56 24.48 2.66 1.69
N THR A 57 24.45 3.81 2.34
CA THR A 57 23.85 3.95 3.68
C THR A 57 22.33 4.03 3.61
N PHE A 58 21.64 3.72 4.72
CA PHE A 58 20.19 3.88 4.82
C PHE A 58 19.74 5.31 4.50
N GLN A 59 20.49 6.32 4.95
CA GLN A 59 20.16 7.73 4.70
C GLN A 59 20.21 8.04 3.18
N GLN A 60 21.25 7.60 2.47
CA GLN A 60 21.37 7.80 1.03
C GLN A 60 20.24 7.12 0.24
N ILE A 61 19.85 5.91 0.65
CA ILE A 61 18.72 5.18 0.05
C ILE A 61 17.40 5.92 0.33
N ARG A 62 17.21 6.41 1.54
CA ARG A 62 16.02 7.18 1.94
C ARG A 62 15.93 8.50 1.16
N ASP A 63 17.04 9.22 1.03
CA ASP A 63 17.09 10.49 0.29
C ASP A 63 16.80 10.26 -1.21
N GLU A 64 17.34 9.20 -1.81
CA GLU A 64 17.05 8.83 -3.20
C GLU A 64 15.58 8.43 -3.39
N PHE A 65 15.01 7.66 -2.44
CA PHE A 65 13.59 7.31 -2.46
C PHE A 65 12.73 8.56 -2.40
N GLN A 66 13.06 9.51 -1.51
CA GLN A 66 12.38 10.78 -1.39
C GLN A 66 12.46 11.59 -2.70
N THR A 67 13.66 11.74 -3.28
CA THR A 67 13.86 12.43 -4.57
C THR A 67 12.99 11.84 -5.67
N ARG A 68 12.88 10.50 -5.73
CA ARG A 68 12.00 9.84 -6.73
C ARG A 68 10.52 9.99 -6.44
N ARG A 69 10.14 10.07 -5.18
CA ARG A 69 8.76 10.37 -4.78
C ARG A 69 8.37 11.77 -5.27
N GLU A 70 9.21 12.77 -5.03
CA GLU A 70 9.02 14.14 -5.49
C GLU A 70 8.97 14.23 -7.04
N ALA A 71 9.84 13.49 -7.72
CA ALA A 71 9.82 13.35 -9.17
C ALA A 71 8.60 12.54 -9.71
N GLY A 72 7.71 12.07 -8.81
CA GLY A 72 6.48 11.37 -9.19
C GLY A 72 6.65 9.92 -9.64
N HIS A 73 7.83 9.29 -9.43
CA HIS A 73 8.08 7.88 -9.74
C HIS A 73 7.35 6.92 -8.77
N PHE A 74 6.98 7.41 -7.60
CA PHE A 74 6.11 6.75 -6.62
C PHE A 74 4.92 7.67 -6.35
N ARG A 75 3.72 7.11 -6.33
CA ARG A 75 2.49 7.80 -5.97
C ARG A 75 2.01 7.29 -4.63
N SER A 76 1.86 8.20 -3.66
CA SER A 76 1.25 7.86 -2.38
C SER A 76 -0.22 7.50 -2.58
N VAL A 77 -0.69 6.48 -1.88
CA VAL A 77 -2.08 6.02 -1.90
C VAL A 77 -2.53 5.71 -0.48
N GLU A 78 -3.80 6.01 -0.17
CA GLU A 78 -4.39 5.65 1.13
C GLU A 78 -4.65 4.15 1.16
N GLY A 79 -4.02 3.47 2.11
CA GLY A 79 -4.28 2.05 2.39
C GLY A 79 -5.60 1.82 3.11
N PRO A 80 -6.03 0.57 3.24
CA PRO A 80 -7.14 0.21 4.13
C PRO A 80 -6.88 0.73 5.54
N LYS A 81 -7.95 1.03 6.30
CA LYS A 81 -7.92 1.63 7.65
C LYS A 81 -6.93 1.01 8.66
N TYR A 82 -6.40 -0.16 8.37
CA TYR A 82 -5.49 -0.93 9.25
C TYR A 82 -4.06 -1.08 8.72
N SER A 83 -3.69 -0.42 7.61
CA SER A 83 -2.30 -0.42 7.15
C SER A 83 -1.47 0.51 8.04
N SER A 84 -0.49 -0.05 8.73
CA SER A 84 0.38 0.67 9.68
C SER A 84 1.54 1.41 8.99
N GLY A 85 1.35 1.96 7.80
CA GLY A 85 2.43 2.60 7.06
C GLY A 85 1.95 3.38 5.85
N ARG A 86 2.85 4.15 5.25
CA ARG A 86 2.60 4.81 3.96
C ARG A 86 2.65 3.79 2.84
N SER A 87 1.61 3.77 2.01
CA SER A 87 1.51 2.89 0.85
C SER A 87 1.80 3.66 -0.44
N PHE A 88 2.49 3.00 -1.36
CA PHE A 88 2.88 3.59 -2.64
C PHE A 88 2.54 2.66 -3.80
N THR A 89 2.24 3.27 -4.94
CA THR A 89 2.12 2.61 -6.23
C THR A 89 2.97 3.35 -7.28
N THR A 90 2.96 2.91 -8.52
CA THR A 90 3.66 3.59 -9.62
C THR A 90 2.68 4.18 -10.62
N PRO A 91 3.05 5.28 -11.31
CA PRO A 91 2.23 5.86 -12.38
C PRO A 91 1.86 4.85 -13.45
N GLU A 92 2.79 3.95 -13.81
CA GLU A 92 2.58 2.92 -14.82
C GLU A 92 1.54 1.90 -14.40
N THR A 93 1.51 1.53 -13.09
CA THR A 93 0.49 0.61 -12.55
C THR A 93 -0.89 1.26 -12.63
N ILE A 94 -1.03 2.52 -12.18
CA ILE A 94 -2.30 3.26 -12.26
C ILE A 94 -2.76 3.39 -13.71
N ALA A 95 -1.85 3.75 -14.63
CA ALA A 95 -2.18 3.94 -16.04
C ALA A 95 -2.65 2.62 -16.68
N ALA A 96 -1.99 1.51 -16.41
CA ALA A 96 -2.36 0.21 -16.95
C ALA A 96 -3.71 -0.28 -16.41
N GLU A 97 -3.97 -0.13 -15.10
CA GLU A 97 -5.25 -0.49 -14.50
C GLU A 97 -6.39 0.38 -15.04
N ARG A 98 -6.19 1.69 -15.10
CA ARG A 98 -7.17 2.63 -15.65
C ARG A 98 -7.50 2.31 -17.11
N ALA A 99 -6.48 2.06 -17.93
CA ALA A 99 -6.67 1.74 -19.32
C ALA A 99 -7.45 0.43 -19.54
N ASN A 100 -7.26 -0.59 -18.70
CA ASN A 100 -8.07 -1.82 -18.75
C ASN A 100 -9.54 -1.54 -18.41
N VAL A 101 -9.79 -0.75 -17.37
CA VAL A 101 -11.16 -0.35 -16.97
C VAL A 101 -11.84 0.51 -18.06
N GLU A 102 -11.11 1.47 -18.62
CA GLU A 102 -11.60 2.33 -19.69
C GLU A 102 -11.91 1.54 -20.97
N TYR A 103 -11.09 0.53 -21.29
CA TYR A 103 -11.33 -0.35 -22.45
C TYR A 103 -12.68 -1.10 -22.34
N VAL A 104 -13.01 -1.59 -21.12
CA VAL A 104 -14.32 -2.21 -20.86
C VAL A 104 -15.46 -1.19 -21.04
N ARG A 105 -15.36 -0.04 -20.33
CA ARG A 105 -16.40 0.99 -20.37
C ARG A 105 -16.66 1.55 -21.77
N ALA A 106 -15.60 1.80 -22.52
CA ALA A 106 -15.69 2.29 -23.88
C ALA A 106 -16.27 1.24 -24.84
N GLY A 107 -16.22 -0.03 -24.48
CA GLY A 107 -16.74 -1.14 -25.28
C GLY A 107 -18.18 -1.55 -24.99
N GLN A 108 -18.84 -0.91 -24.00
CA GLN A 108 -20.22 -1.24 -23.64
C GLN A 108 -21.21 -0.78 -24.71
N ASN A 109 -22.09 -1.69 -25.16
CA ASN A 109 -23.13 -1.44 -26.16
C ASN A 109 -22.60 -0.85 -27.49
N THR A 110 -21.38 -1.22 -27.90
CA THR A 110 -20.74 -0.65 -29.09
C THR A 110 -20.75 -1.55 -30.32
N VAL A 111 -21.11 -2.81 -30.17
CA VAL A 111 -21.05 -3.81 -31.24
C VAL A 111 -22.41 -4.52 -31.44
N ALA A 112 -22.69 -4.96 -32.66
CA ALA A 112 -23.88 -5.75 -32.93
C ALA A 112 -23.78 -7.15 -32.29
N PRO A 113 -24.86 -7.79 -31.82
CA PRO A 113 -24.82 -9.17 -31.31
C PRO A 113 -24.14 -10.11 -32.30
N ILE A 114 -23.47 -11.16 -31.79
CA ILE A 114 -22.91 -12.23 -32.62
C ILE A 114 -24.04 -12.97 -33.33
N MET A 115 -25.11 -13.24 -32.60
CA MET A 115 -26.32 -13.94 -33.10
C MET A 115 -27.58 -13.22 -32.63
N ALA A 116 -28.68 -13.37 -33.39
CA ALA A 116 -30.00 -13.01 -32.90
C ALA A 116 -30.44 -13.94 -31.75
N LEU A 117 -31.28 -13.45 -30.86
CA LEU A 117 -31.70 -14.20 -29.65
C LEU A 117 -32.22 -15.62 -29.93
N GLU A 118 -33.07 -15.78 -30.93
CA GLU A 118 -33.63 -17.11 -31.27
C GLU A 118 -32.57 -18.08 -31.79
N GLN A 119 -31.60 -17.60 -32.57
CA GLN A 119 -30.47 -18.41 -33.03
C GLN A 119 -29.52 -18.77 -31.86
N ALA A 120 -29.31 -17.83 -30.90
CA ALA A 120 -28.51 -18.10 -29.71
C ALA A 120 -29.17 -19.15 -28.79
N LYS A 121 -30.49 -19.12 -28.65
CA LYS A 121 -31.25 -20.16 -27.94
C LYS A 121 -31.13 -21.52 -28.61
N GLU A 122 -31.24 -21.57 -29.94
CA GLU A 122 -31.05 -22.79 -30.72
C GLU A 122 -29.64 -23.36 -30.51
N GLN A 123 -28.60 -22.48 -30.57
CA GLN A 123 -27.22 -22.90 -30.32
C GLN A 123 -27.04 -23.39 -28.88
N ALA A 124 -27.64 -22.73 -27.88
CA ALA A 124 -27.63 -23.18 -26.48
C ALA A 124 -28.37 -24.53 -26.25
N GLY A 125 -29.33 -24.83 -27.11
CA GLY A 125 -30.08 -26.10 -27.14
C GLY A 125 -29.42 -27.23 -27.90
N THR A 126 -28.30 -27.03 -28.62
CA THR A 126 -27.66 -28.06 -29.46
C THR A 126 -27.16 -29.30 -28.72
N ARG A 127 -26.99 -29.20 -27.41
CA ARG A 127 -26.49 -30.29 -26.56
C ARG A 127 -27.43 -30.50 -25.37
N ASP A 128 -28.10 -31.63 -25.31
CA ASP A 128 -29.10 -31.95 -24.29
C ASP A 128 -28.54 -31.96 -22.88
N PHE A 129 -27.25 -32.28 -22.72
CA PHE A 129 -26.58 -32.33 -21.42
C PHE A 129 -26.21 -30.97 -20.83
N PHE A 130 -26.41 -29.86 -21.56
CA PHE A 130 -26.20 -28.55 -20.99
C PHE A 130 -27.20 -28.26 -19.88
N ASN A 131 -26.65 -27.79 -18.73
CA ASN A 131 -27.47 -27.30 -17.65
C ASN A 131 -27.95 -25.86 -17.93
N GLU A 132 -28.83 -25.35 -17.10
CA GLU A 132 -29.43 -24.02 -17.26
C GLU A 132 -28.40 -22.88 -17.26
N ALA A 133 -27.40 -22.94 -16.36
CA ALA A 133 -26.34 -21.94 -16.30
C ALA A 133 -25.48 -21.90 -17.59
N GLN A 134 -25.18 -23.07 -18.15
CA GLN A 134 -24.45 -23.17 -19.42
C GLN A 134 -25.27 -22.60 -20.59
N ARG A 135 -26.55 -22.98 -20.70
CA ARG A 135 -27.45 -22.47 -21.74
C ARG A 135 -27.58 -20.94 -21.66
N ARG A 136 -27.87 -20.43 -20.50
CA ARG A 136 -27.95 -18.97 -20.25
C ARG A 136 -26.65 -18.25 -20.63
N SER A 137 -25.50 -18.79 -20.23
CA SER A 137 -24.22 -18.17 -20.56
C SER A 137 -23.91 -18.16 -22.06
N ILE A 138 -24.27 -19.22 -22.80
CA ILE A 138 -24.15 -19.27 -24.27
C ILE A 138 -25.03 -18.20 -24.91
N GLU A 139 -26.29 -18.09 -24.49
CA GLU A 139 -27.23 -17.07 -24.97
C GLU A 139 -26.71 -15.65 -24.68
N GLU A 140 -26.33 -15.35 -23.44
CA GLU A 140 -25.84 -14.04 -23.02
C GLU A 140 -24.59 -13.60 -23.78
N VAL A 141 -23.60 -14.48 -23.98
CA VAL A 141 -22.37 -14.15 -24.72
C VAL A 141 -22.68 -13.92 -26.20
N LEU A 142 -23.49 -14.78 -26.85
CA LEU A 142 -23.79 -14.67 -28.28
C LEU A 142 -24.70 -13.47 -28.62
N THR A 143 -25.54 -13.03 -27.65
CA THR A 143 -26.43 -11.88 -27.84
C THR A 143 -25.88 -10.56 -27.26
N SER A 144 -24.72 -10.59 -26.59
CA SER A 144 -24.11 -9.41 -26.01
C SER A 144 -23.82 -8.33 -27.05
N THR A 145 -24.07 -7.06 -26.68
CA THR A 145 -23.70 -5.88 -27.46
C THR A 145 -22.41 -5.24 -27.00
N ASP A 146 -21.79 -5.81 -25.96
CA ASP A 146 -20.52 -5.34 -25.41
C ASP A 146 -19.35 -5.94 -26.20
N ARG A 147 -18.31 -5.14 -26.41
CA ARG A 147 -17.07 -5.59 -27.03
C ARG A 147 -16.30 -6.56 -26.14
N VAL A 148 -16.39 -6.37 -24.81
CA VAL A 148 -15.76 -7.23 -23.80
C VAL A 148 -16.84 -7.84 -22.93
N HIS A 149 -16.92 -9.17 -22.93
CA HIS A 149 -17.85 -9.92 -22.08
C HIS A 149 -17.07 -10.83 -21.12
N GLY A 150 -17.51 -10.93 -19.88
CA GLY A 150 -16.92 -11.81 -18.86
C GLY A 150 -17.63 -13.16 -18.78
N LEU A 151 -16.90 -14.23 -18.47
CA LEU A 151 -17.46 -15.52 -18.10
C LEU A 151 -16.80 -15.99 -16.79
N GLN A 152 -17.50 -15.82 -15.69
CA GLN A 152 -17.08 -16.31 -14.37
C GLN A 152 -17.52 -17.76 -14.24
N GLY A 153 -16.58 -18.68 -14.18
CA GLY A 153 -16.92 -20.09 -14.06
C GLY A 153 -16.17 -20.79 -12.94
N LEU A 154 -16.91 -21.34 -11.98
CA LEU A 154 -16.35 -22.11 -10.87
C LEU A 154 -15.62 -23.37 -11.37
N ALA A 155 -14.78 -23.98 -10.52
CA ALA A 155 -14.09 -25.22 -10.86
C ALA A 155 -15.09 -26.36 -11.06
N GLY A 156 -15.03 -27.02 -12.23
CA GLY A 156 -15.89 -28.17 -12.52
C GLY A 156 -17.29 -27.87 -13.04
N THR A 157 -17.54 -26.66 -13.55
CA THR A 157 -18.82 -26.23 -14.14
C THR A 157 -18.95 -26.48 -15.64
N GLY A 158 -17.96 -27.13 -16.26
CA GLY A 158 -17.99 -27.43 -17.70
C GLY A 158 -17.62 -26.23 -18.60
N LYS A 159 -16.78 -25.29 -18.14
CA LYS A 159 -16.30 -24.13 -18.93
C LYS A 159 -15.90 -24.52 -20.36
N THR A 160 -15.02 -25.48 -20.51
CA THR A 160 -14.48 -25.89 -21.81
C THR A 160 -15.57 -26.33 -22.81
N THR A 161 -16.59 -27.00 -22.35
CA THR A 161 -17.71 -27.44 -23.18
C THR A 161 -18.63 -26.30 -23.56
N THR A 162 -18.81 -25.33 -22.66
CA THR A 162 -19.56 -24.08 -22.91
C THR A 162 -18.82 -23.21 -23.94
N LEU A 163 -17.49 -23.10 -23.81
CA LEU A 163 -16.66 -22.34 -24.76
C LEU A 163 -16.69 -22.94 -26.16
N ASP A 164 -16.72 -24.28 -26.28
CA ASP A 164 -16.82 -24.94 -27.57
C ASP A 164 -18.17 -24.61 -28.27
N ALA A 165 -19.28 -24.56 -27.52
CA ALA A 165 -20.58 -24.17 -28.09
C ALA A 165 -20.62 -22.67 -28.47
N ILE A 166 -20.01 -21.82 -27.69
CA ILE A 166 -19.87 -20.37 -28.03
C ILE A 166 -19.02 -20.19 -29.28
N ARG A 167 -17.89 -20.94 -29.41
CA ARG A 167 -17.04 -20.94 -30.62
C ARG A 167 -17.85 -21.34 -31.84
N GLU A 168 -18.56 -22.51 -31.80
CA GLU A 168 -19.38 -22.97 -32.90
C GLU A 168 -20.44 -21.93 -33.36
N GLY A 169 -21.09 -21.26 -32.39
CA GLY A 169 -22.05 -20.19 -32.66
C GLY A 169 -21.39 -18.97 -33.32
N ALA A 170 -20.26 -18.56 -32.84
CA ALA A 170 -19.53 -17.42 -33.40
C ALA A 170 -19.01 -17.73 -34.82
N GLU A 171 -18.45 -18.89 -35.06
CA GLU A 171 -17.98 -19.34 -36.39
C GLU A 171 -19.12 -19.42 -37.40
N LYS A 172 -20.30 -19.94 -37.01
CA LYS A 172 -21.51 -19.92 -37.83
C LYS A 172 -21.93 -18.50 -38.22
N SER A 173 -21.61 -17.51 -37.37
CA SER A 173 -21.91 -16.10 -37.62
C SER A 173 -20.76 -15.36 -38.33
N GLY A 174 -19.76 -16.10 -38.85
CA GLY A 174 -18.63 -15.55 -39.62
C GLY A 174 -17.50 -14.92 -38.81
N TYR A 175 -17.40 -15.25 -37.51
CA TYR A 175 -16.26 -14.83 -36.68
C TYR A 175 -15.12 -15.85 -36.81
N ILE A 176 -13.88 -15.38 -36.78
CA ILE A 176 -12.70 -16.18 -36.49
C ILE A 176 -12.51 -16.23 -34.98
N VAL A 177 -12.44 -17.45 -34.42
CA VAL A 177 -12.30 -17.64 -32.98
C VAL A 177 -10.89 -18.08 -32.66
N GLU A 178 -10.19 -17.31 -31.80
CA GLU A 178 -8.85 -17.60 -31.29
C GLU A 178 -8.85 -17.64 -29.77
N GLY A 179 -8.09 -18.60 -29.20
CA GLY A 179 -7.96 -18.80 -27.78
C GLY A 179 -6.63 -18.33 -27.22
N PHE A 180 -6.65 -17.74 -26.03
CA PHE A 180 -5.46 -17.32 -25.31
C PHE A 180 -5.55 -17.76 -23.86
N ALA A 181 -4.39 -18.10 -23.27
CA ALA A 181 -4.32 -18.38 -21.84
C ALA A 181 -2.95 -17.97 -21.27
N PRO A 182 -2.85 -17.62 -19.97
CA PRO A 182 -1.57 -17.31 -19.33
C PRO A 182 -0.58 -18.48 -19.31
N THR A 183 -1.07 -19.72 -19.40
CA THR A 183 -0.23 -20.93 -19.34
C THR A 183 -0.39 -21.80 -20.58
N SER A 184 0.69 -22.51 -20.97
CA SER A 184 0.68 -23.46 -22.09
C SER A 184 -0.33 -24.59 -21.89
N ARG A 185 -0.54 -25.03 -20.64
CA ARG A 185 -1.51 -26.05 -20.29
C ARG A 185 -2.95 -25.61 -20.56
N ALA A 186 -3.33 -24.41 -20.10
CA ALA A 186 -4.66 -23.86 -20.35
C ALA A 186 -4.89 -23.63 -21.84
N ALA A 187 -3.89 -23.13 -22.59
CA ALA A 187 -3.96 -23.07 -24.05
C ALA A 187 -4.13 -24.46 -24.68
N GLY A 188 -3.49 -25.50 -24.14
CA GLY A 188 -3.68 -26.89 -24.56
C GLY A 188 -5.11 -27.39 -24.32
N GLN A 189 -5.75 -27.00 -23.22
CA GLN A 189 -7.15 -27.34 -22.93
C GLN A 189 -8.12 -26.67 -23.91
N LEU A 190 -7.87 -25.44 -24.31
CA LEU A 190 -8.64 -24.76 -25.37
C LEU A 190 -8.50 -25.48 -26.72
N ARG A 191 -7.26 -25.88 -27.10
CA ARG A 191 -7.04 -26.67 -28.33
C ARG A 191 -7.77 -27.99 -28.28
N ALA A 192 -7.79 -28.68 -27.15
CA ALA A 192 -8.54 -29.91 -26.95
C ALA A 192 -10.07 -29.72 -27.08
N ALA A 193 -10.56 -28.50 -26.94
CA ALA A 193 -11.94 -28.08 -27.19
C ALA A 193 -12.17 -27.56 -28.62
N GLY A 194 -11.22 -27.75 -29.54
CA GLY A 194 -11.33 -27.29 -30.91
C GLY A 194 -11.07 -25.82 -31.18
N ILE A 195 -10.58 -25.06 -30.17
CA ILE A 195 -10.26 -23.62 -30.30
C ILE A 195 -8.78 -23.50 -30.65
N ASP A 196 -8.44 -22.83 -31.78
CA ASP A 196 -7.03 -22.51 -32.05
C ASP A 196 -6.48 -21.56 -30.93
N ALA A 197 -5.52 -22.09 -30.14
CA ALA A 197 -5.13 -21.38 -28.94
C ALA A 197 -3.60 -21.35 -28.73
N THR A 198 -3.12 -20.24 -28.17
CA THR A 198 -1.72 -20.02 -27.80
C THR A 198 -1.61 -19.30 -26.45
N THR A 199 -0.38 -19.13 -25.93
CA THR A 199 -0.22 -18.38 -24.70
C THR A 199 -0.31 -16.87 -24.94
N VAL A 200 -0.87 -16.12 -23.95
CA VAL A 200 -0.90 -14.65 -23.95
C VAL A 200 0.50 -14.08 -24.18
N GLN A 201 1.52 -14.64 -23.53
CA GLN A 201 2.90 -14.18 -23.69
C GLN A 201 3.41 -14.38 -25.14
N SER A 202 3.04 -15.49 -25.76
CA SER A 202 3.40 -15.76 -27.16
C SER A 202 2.71 -14.78 -28.12
N PHE A 203 1.46 -14.43 -27.83
CA PHE A 203 0.70 -13.43 -28.60
C PHE A 203 1.30 -12.02 -28.44
N ILE A 204 1.60 -11.61 -27.22
CA ILE A 204 2.22 -10.31 -26.94
C ILE A 204 3.61 -10.19 -27.61
N ALA A 205 4.38 -11.28 -27.67
CA ALA A 205 5.72 -11.30 -28.27
C ALA A 205 5.72 -11.28 -29.81
N ARG A 206 4.62 -11.64 -30.48
CA ARG A 206 4.47 -11.46 -31.93
C ARG A 206 4.42 -9.96 -32.22
N GLY A 207 5.19 -9.45 -33.19
CA GLY A 207 5.25 -8.02 -33.54
C GLY A 207 3.89 -7.36 -33.81
N GLU A 208 3.90 -6.07 -34.12
CA GLU A 208 2.70 -5.21 -34.22
C GLU A 208 1.70 -5.60 -35.33
N ASN A 209 2.09 -6.49 -36.26
CA ASN A 209 1.23 -6.86 -37.38
C ASN A 209 0.32 -8.04 -37.05
N HIS A 210 -0.89 -7.75 -36.55
CA HIS A 210 -1.98 -8.71 -36.65
C HIS A 210 -2.37 -8.85 -38.13
N PRO A 211 -2.58 -10.09 -38.67
CA PRO A 211 -2.89 -10.29 -40.08
C PRO A 211 -4.24 -9.73 -40.54
N SER A 212 -5.10 -9.33 -39.65
CA SER A 212 -6.42 -8.80 -39.94
C SER A 212 -6.48 -7.28 -40.06
N ALA A 213 -5.61 -6.69 -40.89
CA ALA A 213 -5.87 -5.36 -41.46
C ALA A 213 -7.06 -5.38 -42.46
N ASN A 214 -7.79 -6.46 -42.54
CA ASN A 214 -9.01 -6.54 -43.35
C ASN A 214 -10.22 -6.24 -42.46
N PRO A 215 -10.88 -5.06 -42.56
CA PRO A 215 -12.03 -4.69 -41.76
C PRO A 215 -13.26 -5.59 -41.94
N GLU A 216 -13.26 -6.48 -42.95
CA GLU A 216 -14.34 -7.45 -43.17
C GLU A 216 -14.22 -8.71 -42.28
N VAL A 217 -13.07 -8.92 -41.63
CA VAL A 217 -12.82 -10.11 -40.80
C VAL A 217 -13.05 -9.75 -39.32
N ARG A 218 -14.06 -10.38 -38.74
CA ARG A 218 -14.41 -10.19 -37.31
C ARG A 218 -13.80 -11.27 -36.44
N HIS A 219 -13.14 -10.93 -35.37
CA HIS A 219 -12.54 -11.87 -34.43
C HIS A 219 -13.30 -11.91 -33.10
N LEU A 220 -13.40 -13.11 -32.53
CA LEU A 220 -13.75 -13.36 -31.14
C LEU A 220 -12.53 -13.98 -30.44
N TYR A 221 -11.91 -13.22 -29.57
CA TYR A 221 -10.79 -13.68 -28.76
C TYR A 221 -11.26 -14.21 -27.40
N MET A 222 -10.91 -15.45 -27.09
CA MET A 222 -11.26 -16.12 -25.84
C MET A 222 -10.03 -16.16 -24.93
N LEU A 223 -10.02 -15.35 -23.86
CA LEU A 223 -8.93 -15.30 -22.88
C LEU A 223 -9.30 -16.14 -21.65
N ASP A 224 -8.86 -17.41 -21.62
CA ASP A 224 -9.14 -18.33 -20.51
C ASP A 224 -8.11 -18.21 -19.38
N GLU A 225 -8.50 -18.65 -18.18
CA GLU A 225 -7.72 -18.53 -16.93
C GLU A 225 -7.23 -17.08 -16.68
N SER A 226 -8.04 -16.09 -17.02
CA SER A 226 -7.70 -14.67 -16.94
C SER A 226 -7.42 -14.19 -15.51
N SER A 227 -7.86 -14.93 -14.49
CA SER A 227 -7.47 -14.69 -13.08
C SER A 227 -5.95 -14.82 -12.85
N LEU A 228 -5.24 -15.55 -13.71
CA LEU A 228 -3.78 -15.69 -13.67
C LEU A 228 -3.04 -14.59 -14.46
N ALA A 229 -3.74 -13.78 -15.24
CA ALA A 229 -3.14 -12.68 -15.98
C ALA A 229 -2.82 -11.51 -15.05
N SER A 230 -1.66 -10.88 -15.23
CA SER A 230 -1.33 -9.63 -14.55
C SER A 230 -2.00 -8.42 -15.23
N THR A 231 -2.09 -7.29 -14.51
CA THR A 231 -2.58 -6.04 -15.09
C THR A 231 -1.82 -5.65 -16.36
N ARG A 232 -0.49 -5.83 -16.36
CA ARG A 232 0.37 -5.51 -17.51
C ARG A 232 0.13 -6.45 -18.69
N GLN A 233 -0.03 -7.76 -18.43
CA GLN A 233 -0.33 -8.75 -19.47
C GLN A 233 -1.70 -8.49 -20.08
N MET A 234 -2.72 -8.20 -19.26
CA MET A 234 -4.06 -7.84 -19.73
C MET A 234 -4.00 -6.58 -20.61
N ARG A 235 -3.30 -5.51 -20.15
CA ARG A 235 -3.12 -4.30 -20.94
C ARG A 235 -2.44 -4.57 -22.27
N ALA A 236 -1.30 -5.26 -22.24
CA ALA A 236 -0.54 -5.58 -23.45
C ALA A 236 -1.32 -6.49 -24.44
N PHE A 237 -2.22 -7.33 -23.93
CA PHE A 237 -3.14 -8.11 -24.75
C PHE A 237 -4.19 -7.23 -25.42
N LEU A 238 -4.88 -6.40 -24.64
CA LEU A 238 -5.95 -5.50 -25.14
C LEU A 238 -5.40 -4.45 -26.13
N ASP A 239 -4.17 -3.98 -25.97
CA ASP A 239 -3.53 -3.01 -26.87
C ASP A 239 -3.28 -3.55 -28.28
N LYS A 240 -3.29 -4.87 -28.45
CA LYS A 240 -3.07 -5.51 -29.76
C LYS A 240 -4.35 -5.75 -30.55
N LEU A 241 -5.50 -5.52 -29.95
CA LEU A 241 -6.79 -5.83 -30.56
C LEU A 241 -7.30 -4.65 -31.40
N ASN A 242 -7.97 -4.98 -32.50
CA ASN A 242 -8.63 -3.95 -33.33
C ASN A 242 -9.92 -3.46 -32.66
N PRO A 243 -10.41 -2.25 -32.99
CA PRO A 243 -11.64 -1.69 -32.44
C PRO A 243 -12.88 -2.58 -32.61
N ASP A 244 -12.95 -3.37 -33.69
CA ASP A 244 -14.10 -4.24 -34.04
C ASP A 244 -13.95 -5.66 -33.48
N ASP A 245 -12.80 -5.99 -32.86
CA ASP A 245 -12.59 -7.31 -32.24
C ASP A 245 -13.39 -7.43 -30.96
N ARG A 246 -13.90 -8.66 -30.70
CA ARG A 246 -14.58 -9.00 -29.45
C ARG A 246 -13.70 -9.82 -28.55
N VAL A 247 -13.89 -9.67 -27.25
CA VAL A 247 -13.16 -10.42 -26.24
C VAL A 247 -14.12 -11.09 -25.26
N LEU A 248 -14.00 -12.40 -25.12
CA LEU A 248 -14.57 -13.15 -24.02
C LEU A 248 -13.49 -13.42 -22.99
N VAL A 249 -13.58 -12.79 -21.81
CA VAL A 249 -12.63 -12.92 -20.71
C VAL A 249 -13.15 -13.97 -19.73
N ILE A 250 -12.47 -15.10 -19.63
CA ILE A 250 -12.92 -16.27 -18.85
C ILE A 250 -12.01 -16.46 -17.64
N GLY A 251 -12.59 -16.67 -16.46
CA GLY A 251 -11.80 -16.90 -15.28
C GLY A 251 -12.60 -17.39 -14.08
N ASP A 252 -11.91 -17.54 -12.97
CA ASP A 252 -12.51 -17.85 -11.66
C ASP A 252 -11.79 -17.00 -10.59
N THR A 253 -12.47 -15.98 -10.10
CA THR A 253 -11.91 -15.04 -9.12
C THR A 253 -11.59 -15.70 -7.77
N ARG A 254 -12.11 -16.89 -7.51
CA ARG A 254 -11.86 -17.67 -6.28
C ARG A 254 -10.66 -18.60 -6.37
N GLN A 255 -10.17 -18.89 -7.59
CA GLN A 255 -8.94 -19.66 -7.78
C GLN A 255 -7.69 -18.78 -7.56
N HIS A 256 -6.50 -19.39 -7.71
CA HIS A 256 -5.25 -18.65 -7.60
C HIS A 256 -5.18 -17.48 -8.58
N GLN A 257 -4.58 -16.39 -8.12
CA GLN A 257 -4.24 -15.24 -8.94
C GLN A 257 -2.82 -15.37 -9.52
N GLY A 258 -2.53 -14.61 -10.56
CA GLY A 258 -1.20 -14.57 -11.18
C GLY A 258 -0.10 -14.20 -10.18
N VAL A 259 1.15 -14.57 -10.47
CA VAL A 259 2.31 -14.22 -9.62
C VAL A 259 2.61 -12.72 -9.72
N GLU A 260 2.49 -12.14 -10.91
CA GLU A 260 2.69 -10.72 -11.16
C GLU A 260 1.54 -9.85 -10.61
N ALA A 261 1.77 -8.54 -10.53
CA ALA A 261 0.88 -7.57 -9.90
C ALA A 261 -0.50 -7.45 -10.57
N GLY A 262 -1.52 -7.22 -9.73
CA GLY A 262 -2.86 -6.84 -10.13
C GLY A 262 -3.87 -7.99 -10.16
N ARG A 263 -5.16 -7.60 -10.35
CA ARG A 263 -6.33 -8.49 -10.45
C ARG A 263 -7.26 -8.02 -11.58
N PRO A 264 -6.77 -7.96 -12.84
CA PRO A 264 -7.48 -7.28 -13.92
C PRO A 264 -8.86 -7.86 -14.22
N PHE A 265 -9.05 -9.18 -14.16
CA PHE A 265 -10.35 -9.80 -14.41
C PHE A 265 -11.41 -9.31 -13.42
N GLU A 266 -11.10 -9.33 -12.14
CA GLU A 266 -11.97 -8.86 -11.07
C GLU A 266 -12.20 -7.33 -11.17
N GLN A 267 -11.16 -6.54 -11.46
CA GLN A 267 -11.29 -5.10 -11.69
C GLN A 267 -12.21 -4.76 -12.86
N MET A 268 -12.14 -5.52 -13.95
CA MET A 268 -13.01 -5.32 -15.12
C MET A 268 -14.47 -5.65 -14.77
N GLN A 269 -14.74 -6.66 -13.94
CA GLN A 269 -16.07 -6.97 -13.39
C GLN A 269 -16.57 -5.80 -12.51
N ASP A 270 -15.74 -5.33 -11.57
CA ASP A 270 -16.04 -4.18 -10.70
C ASP A 270 -16.33 -2.89 -11.50
N ALA A 271 -15.72 -2.77 -12.68
CA ALA A 271 -15.91 -1.65 -13.60
C ALA A 271 -17.20 -1.73 -14.43
N GLY A 272 -17.99 -2.79 -14.28
CA GLY A 272 -19.26 -2.99 -14.97
C GLY A 272 -19.17 -3.86 -16.23
N MET A 273 -18.09 -4.68 -16.39
CA MET A 273 -18.07 -5.70 -17.45
C MET A 273 -19.23 -6.67 -17.28
N GLN A 274 -20.11 -6.77 -18.26
CA GLN A 274 -21.16 -7.76 -18.26
C GLN A 274 -20.55 -9.15 -18.16
N THR A 275 -20.99 -9.96 -17.19
CA THR A 275 -20.33 -11.22 -16.85
C THR A 275 -21.37 -12.34 -16.63
N SER A 276 -21.34 -13.33 -17.49
CA SER A 276 -22.13 -14.55 -17.34
C SER A 276 -21.57 -15.47 -16.28
N GLN A 277 -22.42 -16.21 -15.56
CA GLN A 277 -22.06 -17.03 -14.41
C GLN A 277 -22.27 -18.52 -14.69
N LEU A 278 -21.20 -19.32 -14.55
CA LEU A 278 -21.25 -20.77 -14.50
C LEU A 278 -21.03 -21.22 -13.06
N ASP A 279 -22.11 -21.38 -12.32
CA ASP A 279 -22.15 -21.66 -10.88
C ASP A 279 -22.50 -23.10 -10.51
N GLN A 280 -23.06 -23.87 -11.44
CA GLN A 280 -23.41 -25.26 -11.19
C GLN A 280 -22.22 -26.20 -11.35
N ILE A 281 -21.67 -26.64 -10.21
CA ILE A 281 -20.51 -27.52 -10.13
C ILE A 281 -20.97 -28.96 -10.46
N MET A 282 -20.34 -29.59 -11.45
CA MET A 282 -20.68 -30.94 -11.96
C MET A 282 -19.56 -31.96 -11.72
N ARG A 283 -18.41 -31.56 -11.23
CA ARG A 283 -17.23 -32.45 -11.08
C ARG A 283 -17.39 -33.43 -9.93
N GLN A 284 -17.86 -32.96 -8.77
CA GLN A 284 -18.01 -33.80 -7.61
C GLN A 284 -19.20 -34.75 -7.76
N LYS A 285 -18.93 -36.07 -7.66
CA LYS A 285 -19.94 -37.10 -7.72
C LYS A 285 -20.58 -37.41 -6.37
N ASP A 286 -19.82 -37.22 -5.29
CA ASP A 286 -20.30 -37.32 -3.91
C ASP A 286 -21.05 -36.06 -3.50
N PRO A 287 -22.35 -36.13 -3.15
CA PRO A 287 -23.17 -34.97 -2.77
C PRO A 287 -22.66 -34.23 -1.55
N GLU A 288 -22.06 -34.92 -0.59
CA GLU A 288 -21.54 -34.29 0.64
C GLU A 288 -20.22 -33.52 0.35
N LEU A 289 -19.35 -34.10 -0.48
CA LEU A 289 -18.17 -33.38 -0.96
C LEU A 289 -18.56 -32.16 -1.80
N LEU A 290 -19.60 -32.30 -2.65
CA LEU A 290 -20.10 -31.18 -3.46
C LEU A 290 -20.54 -30.00 -2.59
N LYS A 291 -21.31 -30.25 -1.51
CA LYS A 291 -21.73 -29.19 -0.56
C LYS A 291 -20.54 -28.48 0.06
N ALA A 292 -19.53 -29.21 0.52
CA ALA A 292 -18.31 -28.63 1.08
C ALA A 292 -17.59 -27.76 0.03
N VAL A 293 -17.45 -28.24 -1.22
CA VAL A 293 -16.81 -27.48 -2.31
C VAL A 293 -17.62 -26.23 -2.68
N GLN A 294 -18.95 -26.27 -2.62
CA GLN A 294 -19.80 -25.10 -2.85
C GLN A 294 -19.53 -24.00 -1.81
N HIS A 295 -19.43 -24.35 -0.51
CA HIS A 295 -19.05 -23.36 0.52
C HIS A 295 -17.67 -22.79 0.29
N LEU A 296 -16.68 -23.61 -0.12
CA LEU A 296 -15.34 -23.10 -0.47
C LEU A 296 -15.38 -22.16 -1.69
N ALA A 297 -16.17 -22.48 -2.70
CA ALA A 297 -16.34 -21.68 -3.92
C ALA A 297 -17.02 -20.33 -3.66
N THR A 298 -17.89 -20.23 -2.65
CA THR A 298 -18.58 -19.00 -2.27
C THR A 298 -17.79 -18.16 -1.24
N GLY A 299 -16.62 -18.64 -0.77
CA GLY A 299 -15.80 -17.95 0.22
C GLY A 299 -16.19 -18.23 1.67
N GLU A 300 -17.13 -19.12 1.90
CA GLU A 300 -17.51 -19.61 3.24
C GLU A 300 -16.56 -20.73 3.70
N THR A 301 -15.24 -20.44 3.68
CA THR A 301 -14.18 -21.43 3.84
C THR A 301 -14.27 -22.18 5.15
N GLU A 302 -14.54 -21.49 6.27
CA GLU A 302 -14.70 -22.15 7.58
C GLU A 302 -15.84 -23.17 7.58
N LYS A 303 -16.98 -22.84 6.97
CA LYS A 303 -18.11 -23.77 6.85
C LYS A 303 -17.76 -24.98 5.98
N GLY A 304 -17.11 -24.75 4.84
CA GLY A 304 -16.66 -25.82 3.96
C GLY A 304 -15.70 -26.79 4.65
N VAL A 305 -14.71 -26.26 5.40
CA VAL A 305 -13.76 -27.05 6.18
C VAL A 305 -14.44 -27.79 7.33
N ALA A 306 -15.37 -27.14 8.05
CA ALA A 306 -16.15 -27.79 9.11
C ALA A 306 -16.98 -28.96 8.58
N MET A 307 -17.58 -28.83 7.39
CA MET A 307 -18.30 -29.93 6.72
C MET A 307 -17.37 -31.09 6.37
N LEU A 308 -16.17 -30.82 5.82
CA LEU A 308 -15.17 -31.87 5.56
C LEU A 308 -14.75 -32.61 6.85
N ALA A 309 -14.61 -31.88 7.95
CA ALA A 309 -14.31 -32.45 9.26
C ALA A 309 -15.46 -33.36 9.77
N GLN A 310 -16.70 -32.90 9.69
CA GLN A 310 -17.90 -33.68 10.05
C GLN A 310 -18.04 -34.97 9.22
N GLN A 311 -17.61 -34.93 7.98
CA GLN A 311 -17.59 -36.09 7.06
C GLN A 311 -16.42 -37.06 7.34
N GLY A 312 -15.55 -36.73 8.35
CA GLY A 312 -14.36 -37.55 8.65
C GLY A 312 -13.24 -37.44 7.59
N ARG A 313 -13.28 -36.41 6.76
CA ARG A 313 -12.28 -36.13 5.69
C ARG A 313 -11.08 -35.33 6.17
N VAL A 314 -11.10 -34.81 7.40
CA VAL A 314 -9.97 -34.11 8.02
C VAL A 314 -9.29 -35.07 9.00
N LYS A 315 -7.98 -35.30 8.81
CA LYS A 315 -7.14 -36.12 9.68
C LYS A 315 -6.10 -35.24 10.38
N GLU A 316 -6.19 -35.17 11.70
CA GLU A 316 -5.21 -34.45 12.50
C GLU A 316 -4.03 -35.35 12.84
N ILE A 317 -2.84 -34.93 12.46
CA ILE A 317 -1.56 -35.58 12.81
C ILE A 317 -0.56 -34.46 13.10
N PRO A 318 -0.33 -34.13 14.38
CA PRO A 318 0.50 -32.99 14.79
C PRO A 318 1.95 -33.07 14.29
N ASN A 319 2.55 -34.25 14.36
CA ASN A 319 3.92 -34.42 13.88
C ASN A 319 4.00 -34.40 12.35
N GLY A 320 4.85 -33.55 11.78
CA GLY A 320 4.98 -33.40 10.33
C GLY A 320 5.50 -34.63 9.61
N GLN A 321 6.44 -35.39 10.20
CA GLN A 321 6.99 -36.62 9.64
C GLN A 321 5.94 -37.72 9.60
N ASP A 322 5.20 -37.91 10.71
CA ASP A 322 4.13 -38.89 10.81
C ASP A 322 2.99 -38.56 9.84
N ARG A 323 2.69 -37.28 9.66
CA ARG A 323 1.69 -36.79 8.72
C ARG A 323 2.09 -37.14 7.27
N ILE A 324 3.35 -36.88 6.89
CA ILE A 324 3.88 -37.22 5.57
C ILE A 324 3.85 -38.74 5.35
N ALA A 325 4.24 -39.53 6.34
CA ALA A 325 4.18 -41.00 6.28
C ALA A 325 2.73 -41.50 6.13
N ALA A 326 1.79 -40.89 6.85
CA ALA A 326 0.36 -41.26 6.71
C ALA A 326 -0.18 -40.93 5.32
N ILE A 327 0.21 -39.81 4.72
CA ILE A 327 -0.15 -39.44 3.34
C ILE A 327 0.45 -40.46 2.35
N ALA A 328 1.73 -40.81 2.53
CA ALA A 328 2.40 -41.79 1.66
C ALA A 328 1.71 -43.15 1.69
N LYS A 329 1.36 -43.61 2.88
CA LYS A 329 0.64 -44.90 3.07
C LYS A 329 -0.76 -44.88 2.46
N ASP A 330 -1.50 -43.77 2.65
CA ASP A 330 -2.84 -43.59 2.06
C ASP A 330 -2.78 -43.46 0.54
N TYR A 331 -1.74 -42.82 -0.01
CA TYR A 331 -1.48 -42.82 -1.44
C TYR A 331 -1.17 -44.19 -1.99
N ALA A 332 -0.26 -44.95 -1.39
CA ALA A 332 0.18 -46.25 -1.84
C ALA A 332 -0.96 -47.30 -1.79
N ALA A 333 -1.91 -47.16 -0.87
CA ALA A 333 -3.09 -48.01 -0.80
C ALA A 333 -4.04 -47.85 -2.03
N GLN A 334 -4.05 -46.67 -2.66
CA GLN A 334 -4.88 -46.40 -3.83
C GLN A 334 -4.18 -45.31 -4.71
N PRO A 335 -3.12 -45.70 -5.45
CA PRO A 335 -2.34 -44.75 -6.23
C PRO A 335 -3.05 -44.27 -7.50
N GLU A 336 -3.95 -45.12 -8.06
CA GLU A 336 -4.65 -44.78 -9.29
C GLU A 336 -5.57 -43.57 -9.13
N ASN A 337 -5.46 -42.63 -10.07
CA ASN A 337 -6.28 -41.42 -10.11
C ASN A 337 -6.24 -40.60 -8.82
N THR A 338 -5.13 -40.69 -8.03
CA THR A 338 -4.88 -39.95 -6.81
C THR A 338 -3.76 -38.91 -7.01
N ILE A 339 -4.00 -37.70 -6.55
CA ILE A 339 -2.95 -36.66 -6.47
C ILE A 339 -2.81 -36.17 -5.03
N VAL A 340 -1.58 -35.79 -4.65
CA VAL A 340 -1.35 -35.10 -3.41
C VAL A 340 -1.09 -33.63 -3.67
N VAL A 341 -1.76 -32.75 -2.93
CA VAL A 341 -1.58 -31.30 -3.04
C VAL A 341 -0.90 -30.77 -1.77
N SER A 342 0.19 -30.04 -1.95
CA SER A 342 0.94 -29.42 -0.86
C SER A 342 1.10 -27.91 -1.11
N PRO A 343 1.08 -27.05 -0.07
CA PRO A 343 1.17 -25.60 -0.24
C PRO A 343 2.55 -25.15 -0.73
N ASP A 344 3.63 -25.83 -0.37
CA ASP A 344 5.00 -25.43 -0.64
C ASP A 344 5.85 -26.55 -1.30
N ASN A 345 6.98 -26.14 -1.91
CA ASN A 345 7.88 -27.06 -2.62
C ASN A 345 8.65 -28.00 -1.68
N ARG A 346 8.96 -27.60 -0.45
CA ARG A 346 9.70 -28.41 0.50
C ARG A 346 8.86 -29.60 0.94
N SER A 347 7.64 -29.33 1.42
CA SER A 347 6.70 -30.39 1.80
C SER A 347 6.35 -31.28 0.62
N ARG A 348 6.18 -30.71 -0.58
CA ARG A 348 5.96 -31.46 -1.82
C ARG A 348 7.09 -32.47 -2.09
N GLN A 349 8.35 -32.06 -1.96
CA GLN A 349 9.49 -32.94 -2.17
C GLN A 349 9.53 -34.07 -1.13
N GLN A 350 9.36 -33.74 0.14
CA GLN A 350 9.34 -34.73 1.22
C GLN A 350 8.21 -35.76 1.03
N ILE A 351 7.05 -35.32 0.60
CA ILE A 351 5.91 -36.21 0.31
C ILE A 351 6.23 -37.12 -0.91
N ASN A 352 6.82 -36.57 -1.99
CA ASN A 352 7.24 -37.36 -3.14
C ASN A 352 8.24 -38.46 -2.75
N GLU A 353 9.22 -38.13 -1.91
CA GLU A 353 10.22 -39.09 -1.40
C GLU A 353 9.56 -40.18 -0.52
N ALA A 354 8.65 -39.79 0.37
CA ALA A 354 7.94 -40.73 1.25
C ALA A 354 7.00 -41.67 0.47
N ILE A 355 6.23 -41.14 -0.50
CA ILE A 355 5.36 -41.96 -1.36
C ILE A 355 6.19 -42.94 -2.14
N ARG A 356 7.28 -42.50 -2.74
CA ARG A 356 8.15 -43.40 -3.51
C ARG A 356 8.75 -44.51 -2.66
N ALA A 357 9.18 -44.18 -1.43
CA ALA A 357 9.66 -45.17 -0.47
C ALA A 357 8.55 -46.21 -0.13
N GLU A 358 7.33 -45.78 0.12
CA GLU A 358 6.20 -46.64 0.43
C GLU A 358 5.80 -47.54 -0.78
N LEU A 359 5.79 -46.98 -2.01
CA LEU A 359 5.52 -47.75 -3.24
C LEU A 359 6.58 -48.82 -3.52
N ARG A 360 7.83 -48.62 -3.11
CA ARG A 360 8.86 -49.67 -3.17
C ARG A 360 8.61 -50.77 -2.18
N THR A 361 8.22 -50.45 -0.94
CA THR A 361 7.93 -51.47 0.07
C THR A 361 6.73 -52.37 -0.34
N THR A 362 5.82 -51.83 -1.13
CA THR A 362 4.63 -52.51 -1.64
C THR A 362 4.84 -53.13 -3.04
N ASN A 363 6.07 -53.12 -3.57
CA ASN A 363 6.42 -53.66 -4.91
C ASN A 363 5.62 -53.05 -6.08
N LEU A 364 5.16 -51.82 -5.93
CA LEU A 364 4.45 -51.05 -6.97
C LEU A 364 5.39 -50.27 -7.91
N LEU A 365 6.68 -50.18 -7.56
CA LEU A 365 7.75 -49.60 -8.39
C LEU A 365 8.72 -50.68 -8.85
N GLY A 366 9.27 -50.54 -10.03
CA GLY A 366 10.34 -51.39 -10.54
C GLY A 366 11.66 -51.24 -9.77
N ASP A 367 12.46 -52.33 -9.74
CA ASP A 367 13.78 -52.34 -9.11
C ASP A 367 14.89 -51.72 -9.97
N ASN A 368 14.57 -51.18 -11.14
CA ASN A 368 15.47 -50.62 -12.15
C ASN A 368 15.76 -49.11 -11.94
N GLY A 369 15.90 -48.67 -10.70
CA GLY A 369 16.15 -47.26 -10.38
C GLY A 369 17.47 -46.75 -10.97
N GLN A 370 17.42 -45.60 -11.64
CA GLN A 370 18.56 -44.89 -12.21
C GLN A 370 18.64 -43.48 -11.64
N GLN A 371 19.86 -43.09 -11.26
CA GLN A 371 20.13 -41.70 -10.84
C GLN A 371 20.24 -40.82 -12.08
N LEU A 372 19.40 -39.78 -12.16
CA LEU A 372 19.35 -38.84 -13.27
C LEU A 372 19.52 -37.40 -12.78
N GLN A 373 20.21 -36.61 -13.58
CA GLN A 373 20.35 -35.17 -13.32
C GLN A 373 19.13 -34.41 -13.82
N THR A 374 18.41 -33.72 -12.94
CA THR A 374 17.24 -32.93 -13.27
C THR A 374 17.45 -31.45 -13.02
N LEU A 375 16.67 -30.60 -13.67
CA LEU A 375 16.70 -29.15 -13.57
C LEU A 375 15.43 -28.62 -12.89
N ALA A 376 15.58 -28.12 -11.67
CA ALA A 376 14.49 -27.49 -10.92
C ALA A 376 14.49 -25.96 -11.17
N HIS A 377 13.40 -25.42 -11.72
CA HIS A 377 13.28 -24.01 -12.02
C HIS A 377 13.26 -23.14 -10.75
N ARG A 378 14.00 -22.04 -10.72
CA ARG A 378 14.01 -21.04 -9.67
C ARG A 378 12.89 -20.03 -9.89
N SER A 379 11.72 -20.31 -9.33
CA SER A 379 10.52 -19.46 -9.40
C SER A 379 10.52 -18.26 -8.42
N ASP A 380 11.52 -18.21 -7.53
CA ASP A 380 11.67 -17.15 -6.53
C ASP A 380 12.25 -15.85 -7.12
N MET A 381 12.88 -15.92 -8.31
CA MET A 381 13.52 -14.76 -8.95
C MET A 381 12.52 -13.91 -9.73
N THR A 382 12.51 -12.60 -9.45
CA THR A 382 11.83 -11.58 -10.28
C THR A 382 12.65 -11.21 -11.51
N GLY A 383 12.08 -10.43 -12.44
CA GLY A 383 12.85 -9.86 -13.56
C GLY A 383 14.01 -8.98 -13.07
N ALA A 384 13.80 -8.20 -12.01
CA ALA A 384 14.84 -7.40 -11.38
C ALA A 384 15.94 -8.27 -10.73
N ASP A 385 15.58 -9.39 -10.07
CA ASP A 385 16.56 -10.32 -9.52
C ASP A 385 17.49 -10.88 -10.60
N ARG A 386 16.96 -11.18 -11.79
CA ARG A 386 17.74 -11.70 -12.92
C ARG A 386 18.76 -10.72 -13.47
N THR A 387 18.63 -9.43 -13.18
CA THR A 387 19.61 -8.40 -13.58
C THR A 387 20.73 -8.23 -12.56
N TRP A 388 20.69 -8.94 -11.44
CA TRP A 388 21.60 -8.78 -10.33
C TRP A 388 22.43 -10.05 -10.08
N ALA A 389 23.73 -9.99 -10.36
CA ALA A 389 24.62 -11.14 -10.26
C ALA A 389 24.61 -11.80 -8.87
N ALA A 390 24.50 -11.03 -7.77
CA ALA A 390 24.45 -11.58 -6.41
C ALA A 390 23.23 -12.48 -6.11
N ARG A 391 22.24 -12.54 -7.01
CA ARG A 391 21.09 -13.44 -6.90
C ARG A 391 21.34 -14.83 -7.47
N TYR A 392 22.44 -15.00 -8.18
CA TYR A 392 22.86 -16.28 -8.76
C TYR A 392 23.85 -17.00 -7.86
N ASN A 393 23.89 -18.31 -7.99
CA ASN A 393 24.85 -19.15 -7.29
C ASN A 393 25.70 -19.94 -8.29
N SER A 394 26.96 -20.20 -7.94
CA SER A 394 27.80 -21.12 -8.70
C SER A 394 27.14 -22.51 -8.78
N GLY A 395 27.19 -23.13 -9.96
CA GLY A 395 26.56 -24.42 -10.25
C GLY A 395 25.12 -24.32 -10.77
N GLU A 396 24.48 -23.15 -10.72
CA GLU A 396 23.16 -22.98 -11.36
C GLU A 396 23.28 -23.07 -12.88
N VAL A 397 22.20 -23.56 -13.52
CA VAL A 397 22.11 -23.69 -14.97
C VAL A 397 21.20 -22.63 -15.52
N LEU A 398 21.67 -21.88 -16.50
CA LEU A 398 20.93 -20.82 -17.18
C LEU A 398 20.45 -21.33 -18.52
N GLN A 399 19.17 -21.06 -18.86
CA GLN A 399 18.62 -21.26 -20.20
C GLN A 399 18.33 -19.90 -20.84
N TYR A 400 18.86 -19.67 -22.02
CA TYR A 400 18.71 -18.43 -22.76
C TYR A 400 17.61 -18.53 -23.81
N THR A 401 16.41 -18.06 -23.50
CA THR A 401 15.25 -18.17 -24.40
C THR A 401 15.37 -17.30 -25.66
N THR A 402 16.19 -16.23 -25.63
CA THR A 402 16.41 -15.31 -26.76
C THR A 402 17.82 -15.36 -27.31
N GLY A 403 18.81 -15.77 -26.53
CA GLY A 403 20.22 -15.75 -26.91
C GLY A 403 20.83 -14.34 -27.08
N SER A 404 22.11 -14.25 -27.44
CA SER A 404 22.82 -13.00 -27.76
C SER A 404 23.93 -13.25 -28.75
N LYS A 405 23.86 -12.64 -29.94
CA LYS A 405 24.90 -12.74 -30.97
C LYS A 405 26.22 -12.11 -30.50
N GLU A 406 26.15 -10.99 -29.76
CA GLU A 406 27.30 -10.28 -29.21
C GLU A 406 28.11 -11.16 -28.24
N LEU A 407 27.45 -11.96 -27.44
CA LEU A 407 28.06 -12.84 -26.44
C LEU A 407 28.27 -14.26 -26.95
N GLY A 408 27.92 -14.57 -28.22
CA GLY A 408 28.00 -15.92 -28.76
C GLY A 408 27.11 -16.92 -27.99
N ILE A 409 25.96 -16.47 -27.51
CA ILE A 409 24.96 -17.29 -26.80
C ILE A 409 23.83 -17.61 -27.77
N GLU A 410 23.62 -18.87 -28.03
CA GLU A 410 22.54 -19.32 -28.90
C GLU A 410 21.17 -19.30 -28.16
N ARG A 411 20.10 -19.17 -28.96
CA ARG A 411 18.74 -19.29 -28.44
C ARG A 411 18.49 -20.73 -27.95
N GLU A 412 17.73 -20.85 -26.85
CA GLU A 412 17.41 -22.12 -26.17
C GLU A 412 18.64 -22.88 -25.62
N SER A 413 19.84 -22.28 -25.67
CA SER A 413 21.05 -22.92 -25.15
C SER A 413 21.10 -22.89 -23.61
N LEU A 414 21.86 -23.84 -23.06
CA LEU A 414 22.13 -23.94 -21.61
C LEU A 414 23.60 -23.53 -21.32
N ALA A 415 23.80 -22.89 -20.18
CA ALA A 415 25.12 -22.62 -19.65
C ALA A 415 25.14 -22.78 -18.13
N ARG A 416 26.29 -23.17 -17.56
CA ARG A 416 26.46 -23.34 -16.11
C ARG A 416 27.16 -22.11 -15.52
N VAL A 417 26.65 -21.56 -14.42
CA VAL A 417 27.33 -20.49 -13.67
C VAL A 417 28.56 -21.04 -13.00
N LEU A 418 29.74 -20.57 -13.39
CA LEU A 418 31.00 -20.93 -12.77
C LEU A 418 31.29 -20.04 -11.57
N SER A 419 31.17 -18.73 -11.75
CA SER A 419 31.41 -17.77 -10.67
C SER A 419 30.54 -16.54 -10.78
N VAL A 420 30.40 -15.87 -9.64
CA VAL A 420 29.58 -14.67 -9.46
C VAL A 420 30.45 -13.58 -8.83
N ASP A 421 30.60 -12.45 -9.49
CA ASP A 421 31.17 -11.24 -8.91
C ASP A 421 30.05 -10.24 -8.64
N ALA A 422 29.63 -10.16 -7.38
CA ALA A 422 28.58 -9.26 -6.94
C ALA A 422 28.98 -7.78 -7.04
N ARG A 423 30.28 -7.46 -6.91
CA ARG A 423 30.78 -6.09 -6.90
C ARG A 423 30.78 -5.46 -8.29
N THR A 424 31.16 -6.21 -9.31
CA THR A 424 31.15 -5.76 -10.71
C THR A 424 29.86 -6.12 -11.44
N ASN A 425 28.90 -6.76 -10.75
CA ASN A 425 27.67 -7.31 -11.30
C ASN A 425 27.95 -8.24 -12.50
N THR A 426 28.91 -9.15 -12.38
CA THR A 426 29.34 -10.01 -13.47
C THR A 426 29.10 -11.49 -13.17
N LEU A 427 28.54 -12.20 -14.14
CA LEU A 427 28.45 -13.66 -14.15
C LEU A 427 29.47 -14.23 -15.11
N THR A 428 30.21 -15.26 -14.68
CA THR A 428 31.01 -16.10 -15.57
C THR A 428 30.28 -17.43 -15.71
N VAL A 429 29.96 -17.80 -16.95
CA VAL A 429 29.23 -19.03 -17.28
C VAL A 429 30.01 -19.88 -18.28
N GLU A 430 29.86 -21.20 -18.20
CA GLU A 430 30.39 -22.19 -19.14
C GLU A 430 29.25 -22.66 -20.04
N LYS A 431 29.45 -22.53 -21.34
CA LYS A 431 28.55 -23.01 -22.39
C LYS A 431 28.70 -24.53 -22.59
N ALA A 432 27.76 -25.13 -23.31
CA ALA A 432 27.78 -26.56 -23.61
C ALA A 432 29.00 -27.02 -24.42
N ASP A 433 29.62 -26.09 -25.15
CA ASP A 433 30.89 -26.32 -25.89
C ASP A 433 32.16 -26.23 -25.03
N GLY A 434 32.01 -26.02 -23.71
CA GLY A 434 33.10 -25.82 -22.73
C GLY A 434 33.71 -24.44 -22.74
N GLN A 435 33.24 -23.51 -23.55
CA GLN A 435 33.74 -22.14 -23.60
C GLN A 435 33.16 -21.30 -22.45
N SER A 436 34.03 -20.59 -21.74
CA SER A 436 33.61 -19.69 -20.65
C SER A 436 33.44 -18.26 -21.16
N ILE A 437 32.38 -17.60 -20.75
CA ILE A 437 32.11 -16.19 -21.04
C ILE A 437 31.72 -15.44 -19.75
N SER A 438 32.10 -14.17 -19.68
CA SER A 438 31.73 -13.29 -18.56
C SER A 438 30.90 -12.12 -19.07
N TYR A 439 29.81 -11.83 -18.42
CA TYR A 439 28.92 -10.74 -18.80
C TYR A 439 28.14 -10.16 -17.63
N ASP A 440 27.68 -8.93 -17.79
CA ASP A 440 26.72 -8.30 -16.87
C ASP A 440 25.28 -8.82 -17.17
N PRO A 441 24.57 -9.42 -16.20
CA PRO A 441 23.24 -9.96 -16.43
C PRO A 441 22.21 -8.92 -16.89
N ARG A 442 22.43 -7.63 -16.70
CA ARG A 442 21.57 -6.55 -17.23
C ARG A 442 21.52 -6.52 -18.77
N ARG A 443 22.55 -7.07 -19.44
CA ARG A 443 22.64 -7.10 -20.91
C ARG A 443 21.80 -8.20 -21.55
N LEU A 444 21.34 -9.18 -20.78
CA LEU A 444 20.57 -10.32 -21.28
C LEU A 444 19.14 -10.34 -20.75
N ARG A 445 18.21 -10.58 -21.65
CA ARG A 445 16.80 -10.82 -21.33
C ARG A 445 16.44 -12.26 -21.68
N GLY A 446 15.34 -12.76 -21.08
CA GLY A 446 14.88 -14.11 -21.38
C GLY A 446 15.81 -15.19 -20.81
N VAL A 447 16.28 -15.02 -19.58
CA VAL A 447 17.10 -16.01 -18.87
C VAL A 447 16.23 -16.72 -17.84
N ASN A 448 16.11 -18.06 -17.98
CA ASN A 448 15.56 -18.93 -16.95
C ASN A 448 16.70 -19.51 -16.11
N VAL A 449 16.48 -19.59 -14.81
CA VAL A 449 17.50 -20.07 -13.86
C VAL A 449 17.02 -21.38 -13.26
N PHE A 450 17.89 -22.38 -13.27
CA PHE A 450 17.61 -23.70 -12.73
C PHE A 450 18.67 -24.11 -11.70
N LYS A 451 18.25 -24.87 -10.72
CA LYS A 451 19.12 -25.62 -9.80
C LYS A 451 19.21 -27.05 -10.31
N GLU A 452 20.41 -27.53 -10.50
CA GLU A 452 20.65 -28.93 -10.84
C GLU A 452 20.47 -29.80 -9.59
N THR A 453 19.72 -30.89 -9.71
CA THR A 453 19.48 -31.84 -8.65
C THR A 453 19.57 -33.26 -9.19
N GLU A 454 20.09 -34.17 -8.38
CA GLU A 454 20.13 -35.60 -8.70
C GLU A 454 18.90 -36.27 -8.10
N ARG A 455 18.19 -37.05 -8.93
CA ARG A 455 16.98 -37.79 -8.56
C ARG A 455 17.03 -39.22 -9.12
N GLU A 456 16.55 -40.15 -8.34
CA GLU A 456 16.40 -41.51 -8.80
C GLU A 456 14.99 -41.73 -9.41
N PHE A 457 14.93 -42.35 -10.60
CA PHE A 457 13.71 -42.73 -11.27
C PHE A 457 13.73 -44.21 -11.62
N ALA A 458 12.55 -44.85 -11.57
CA ALA A 458 12.32 -46.24 -11.92
C ALA A 458 11.04 -46.37 -12.79
N THR A 459 10.87 -47.51 -13.42
CA THR A 459 9.62 -47.84 -14.07
C THR A 459 8.46 -47.85 -13.06
N GLY A 460 7.36 -47.22 -13.38
CA GLY A 460 6.22 -46.99 -12.51
C GLY A 460 6.22 -45.62 -11.82
N ASP A 461 7.37 -44.90 -11.78
CA ASP A 461 7.40 -43.58 -11.19
C ASP A 461 6.45 -42.59 -11.87
N ARG A 462 5.77 -41.78 -11.09
CA ARG A 462 5.00 -40.62 -11.56
C ARG A 462 5.93 -39.44 -11.70
N ILE A 463 5.93 -38.77 -12.87
CA ILE A 463 6.71 -37.55 -13.12
C ILE A 463 5.81 -36.38 -13.50
N GLN A 464 6.36 -35.19 -13.22
CA GLN A 464 5.84 -33.91 -13.69
C GLN A 464 6.88 -33.21 -14.54
N PHE A 465 6.49 -32.74 -15.72
CA PHE A 465 7.35 -31.90 -16.57
C PHE A 465 7.42 -30.49 -15.99
N THR A 466 8.62 -29.95 -15.83
CA THR A 466 8.87 -28.63 -15.21
C THR A 466 9.17 -27.52 -16.21
N ALA A 467 9.20 -27.84 -17.51
CA ALA A 467 9.25 -26.88 -18.62
C ALA A 467 8.53 -27.44 -19.84
N PRO A 468 8.02 -26.59 -20.75
CA PRO A 468 7.45 -27.01 -22.00
C PRO A 468 8.54 -27.48 -22.98
N ASN A 469 8.22 -28.46 -23.82
CA ASN A 469 9.04 -28.86 -24.95
C ASN A 469 8.13 -29.10 -26.18
N LYS A 470 8.41 -28.38 -27.27
CA LYS A 470 7.58 -28.45 -28.50
C LYS A 470 7.75 -29.76 -29.27
N ASP A 471 8.98 -30.28 -29.32
CA ASP A 471 9.27 -31.50 -30.07
C ASP A 471 8.66 -32.75 -29.41
N LEU A 472 8.57 -32.73 -28.06
CA LEU A 472 7.91 -33.73 -27.27
C LEU A 472 6.40 -33.44 -27.09
N GLU A 473 5.95 -32.28 -27.53
CA GLU A 473 4.60 -31.76 -27.34
C GLU A 473 4.13 -31.79 -25.85
N VAL A 474 5.03 -31.53 -24.91
CA VAL A 474 4.68 -31.49 -23.49
C VAL A 474 4.61 -30.06 -22.99
N ALA A 475 3.66 -29.78 -22.12
CA ALA A 475 3.53 -28.51 -21.45
C ALA A 475 4.17 -28.58 -20.06
N ASN A 476 4.54 -27.40 -19.54
CA ASN A 476 4.91 -27.28 -18.12
C ASN A 476 3.77 -27.77 -17.22
N ARG A 477 4.09 -28.60 -16.24
CA ARG A 477 3.18 -29.24 -15.27
C ARG A 477 2.38 -30.42 -15.82
N ASP A 478 2.60 -30.89 -17.03
CA ASP A 478 2.04 -32.14 -17.48
C ASP A 478 2.54 -33.29 -16.60
N LEU A 479 1.67 -34.27 -16.36
CA LEU A 479 1.96 -35.46 -15.56
C LEU A 479 2.05 -36.68 -16.46
N GLY A 480 2.83 -37.66 -16.04
CA GLY A 480 2.91 -38.96 -16.73
C GLY A 480 3.52 -40.04 -15.85
N THR A 481 3.46 -41.25 -16.33
CA THR A 481 4.01 -42.44 -15.66
C THR A 481 5.16 -43.00 -16.51
N VAL A 482 6.29 -43.22 -15.88
CA VAL A 482 7.47 -43.83 -16.52
C VAL A 482 7.14 -45.29 -16.84
N THR A 483 7.20 -45.66 -18.12
CA THR A 483 6.98 -47.02 -18.57
C THR A 483 8.26 -47.79 -18.83
N GLU A 484 9.35 -47.08 -19.19
CA GLU A 484 10.65 -47.67 -19.42
C GLU A 484 11.79 -46.65 -19.20
N ILE A 485 12.89 -47.12 -18.64
CA ILE A 485 14.16 -46.38 -18.60
C ILE A 485 15.27 -47.30 -19.10
N LYS A 486 15.86 -47.02 -20.22
CA LYS A 486 16.89 -47.84 -20.84
C LYS A 486 17.83 -47.00 -21.69
N ASP A 487 19.13 -47.28 -21.59
CA ASP A 487 20.21 -46.68 -22.41
C ASP A 487 20.17 -45.12 -22.47
N GLY A 488 19.86 -44.46 -21.34
CA GLY A 488 19.75 -43.02 -21.26
C GLY A 488 18.42 -42.44 -21.85
N GLN A 489 17.54 -43.33 -22.33
CA GLN A 489 16.22 -42.93 -22.79
C GLN A 489 15.17 -43.24 -21.73
N MET A 490 14.20 -42.32 -21.59
CA MET A 490 13.03 -42.49 -20.73
C MET A 490 11.75 -42.44 -21.58
N THR A 491 10.92 -43.48 -21.44
CA THR A 491 9.59 -43.49 -22.03
C THR A 491 8.54 -43.21 -20.97
N VAL A 492 7.65 -42.29 -21.28
CA VAL A 492 6.61 -41.79 -20.33
C VAL A 492 5.25 -41.86 -21.00
N LYS A 493 4.31 -42.48 -20.36
CA LYS A 493 2.87 -42.44 -20.73
C LYS A 493 2.28 -41.15 -20.11
N ILE A 494 1.85 -40.22 -20.95
CA ILE A 494 1.30 -38.91 -20.54
C ILE A 494 -0.15 -39.10 -20.10
N ASP A 495 -0.53 -38.39 -19.00
CA ASP A 495 -1.90 -38.32 -18.53
C ASP A 495 -2.77 -37.51 -19.51
N GLY A 496 -3.94 -37.98 -19.86
CA GLY A 496 -4.85 -37.27 -20.76
C GLY A 496 -5.99 -38.13 -21.27
N LYS A 497 -6.90 -37.56 -22.06
CA LYS A 497 -8.04 -38.29 -22.69
C LYS A 497 -7.57 -39.26 -23.78
N THR A 498 -6.48 -38.94 -24.46
CA THR A 498 -5.83 -39.76 -25.47
C THR A 498 -4.56 -40.38 -24.91
N GLU A 499 -4.44 -41.70 -24.93
CA GLU A 499 -3.21 -42.38 -24.55
C GLU A 499 -2.07 -42.02 -25.50
N ARG A 500 -1.05 -41.38 -24.94
CA ARG A 500 0.14 -40.94 -25.66
C ARG A 500 1.38 -41.32 -24.84
N SER A 501 2.34 -41.96 -25.49
CA SER A 501 3.66 -42.18 -24.89
C SER A 501 4.70 -41.41 -25.65
N ILE A 502 5.65 -40.85 -24.92
CA ILE A 502 6.80 -40.12 -25.47
C ILE A 502 8.10 -40.71 -24.96
N THR A 503 9.12 -40.71 -25.79
CA THR A 503 10.47 -41.17 -25.42
C THR A 503 11.45 -40.05 -25.66
N PHE A 504 12.32 -39.79 -24.70
CA PHE A 504 13.33 -38.72 -24.76
C PHE A 504 14.63 -39.13 -24.09
N ASP A 505 15.74 -38.50 -24.55
CA ASP A 505 17.05 -38.62 -24.00
C ASP A 505 17.16 -37.76 -22.70
N THR A 506 17.44 -38.42 -21.56
CA THR A 506 17.51 -37.82 -20.23
C THR A 506 18.69 -36.90 -20.03
N ALA A 507 19.74 -36.98 -20.87
CA ALA A 507 20.86 -36.05 -20.87
C ALA A 507 20.52 -34.74 -21.59
N LYS A 508 19.60 -34.77 -22.58
CA LYS A 508 19.22 -33.60 -23.38
C LYS A 508 18.02 -32.86 -22.75
N PHE A 509 17.02 -33.61 -22.30
CA PHE A 509 15.84 -33.03 -21.65
C PHE A 509 15.81 -33.44 -20.18
N ARG A 510 16.10 -32.46 -19.29
CA ARG A 510 16.26 -32.64 -17.85
C ARG A 510 15.22 -31.94 -17.00
N GLN A 511 14.21 -31.30 -17.63
CA GLN A 511 13.18 -30.50 -16.97
C GLN A 511 12.00 -31.38 -16.56
N PHE A 512 12.23 -32.28 -15.60
CA PHE A 512 11.19 -33.13 -14.97
C PHE A 512 11.54 -33.42 -13.51
N ASP A 513 10.54 -33.74 -12.70
CA ASP A 513 10.67 -34.10 -11.28
C ASP A 513 9.61 -35.14 -10.94
N HIS A 514 9.62 -35.72 -9.73
CA HIS A 514 8.56 -36.59 -9.28
C HIS A 514 7.21 -35.88 -9.22
N GLY A 515 6.16 -36.57 -9.63
CA GLY A 515 4.81 -36.02 -9.85
C GLY A 515 3.70 -36.65 -9.00
N TYR A 516 4.02 -37.32 -7.91
CA TYR A 516 3.02 -37.85 -6.97
C TYR A 516 2.33 -36.74 -6.18
N ALA A 517 3.12 -35.80 -5.67
CA ALA A 517 2.66 -34.60 -5.03
C ALA A 517 2.98 -33.38 -5.89
N VAL A 518 2.03 -32.46 -6.00
CA VAL A 518 2.14 -31.20 -6.73
C VAL A 518 1.85 -30.01 -5.81
N THR A 519 2.32 -28.82 -6.19
CA THR A 519 1.91 -27.60 -5.46
C THR A 519 0.47 -27.23 -5.82
N SER A 520 -0.20 -26.46 -4.95
CA SER A 520 -1.56 -25.99 -5.21
C SER A 520 -1.67 -25.24 -6.55
N HIS A 521 -0.71 -24.38 -6.88
CA HIS A 521 -0.66 -23.72 -8.18
C HIS A 521 -0.47 -24.71 -9.36
N SER A 522 0.27 -25.80 -9.15
CA SER A 522 0.46 -26.83 -10.17
C SER A 522 -0.75 -27.74 -10.31
N SER A 523 -1.60 -27.84 -9.28
CA SER A 523 -2.83 -28.62 -9.34
C SER A 523 -3.96 -27.92 -10.12
N GLN A 524 -3.84 -26.63 -10.37
CA GLN A 524 -4.84 -25.87 -11.14
C GLN A 524 -4.98 -26.44 -12.55
N GLY A 525 -6.22 -26.66 -12.99
CA GLY A 525 -6.52 -27.33 -14.26
C GLY A 525 -6.42 -28.86 -14.21
N LEU A 526 -5.97 -29.49 -13.10
CA LEU A 526 -6.02 -30.94 -12.91
C LEU A 526 -7.42 -31.40 -12.46
N THR A 527 -7.70 -32.67 -12.67
CA THR A 527 -8.83 -33.40 -12.09
C THR A 527 -8.33 -34.79 -11.71
N ALA A 528 -8.65 -35.23 -10.50
CA ALA A 528 -8.35 -36.57 -10.02
C ALA A 528 -9.58 -37.14 -9.33
N GLY A 529 -9.69 -38.47 -9.31
CA GLY A 529 -10.74 -39.16 -8.53
C GLY A 529 -10.58 -38.82 -7.06
N ARG A 530 -9.34 -38.85 -6.59
CA ARG A 530 -9.01 -38.64 -5.18
C ARG A 530 -7.93 -37.58 -4.98
N VAL A 531 -8.11 -36.73 -3.96
CA VAL A 531 -7.14 -35.71 -3.55
C VAL A 531 -6.75 -35.88 -2.09
N LEU A 532 -5.45 -35.89 -1.82
CA LEU A 532 -4.88 -35.82 -0.47
C LEU A 532 -4.21 -34.45 -0.30
N ALA A 533 -4.74 -33.60 0.56
CA ALA A 533 -4.20 -32.26 0.80
C ALA A 533 -3.37 -32.25 2.09
N ASN A 534 -2.10 -31.87 2.00
CA ASN A 534 -1.23 -31.63 3.17
C ASN A 534 -1.31 -30.17 3.56
N ILE A 535 -1.85 -29.85 4.73
CA ILE A 535 -2.03 -28.47 5.21
C ILE A 535 -1.49 -28.35 6.63
N ASP A 536 -0.30 -27.77 6.76
CA ASP A 536 0.34 -27.44 8.02
C ASP A 536 0.00 -26.00 8.42
N THR A 537 -0.84 -25.83 9.46
CA THR A 537 -1.34 -24.52 9.89
C THR A 537 -0.26 -23.64 10.50
N ASP A 538 0.90 -24.20 10.90
CA ASP A 538 2.05 -23.47 11.44
C ASP A 538 3.03 -23.02 10.35
N SER A 539 2.85 -23.50 9.11
CA SER A 539 3.67 -23.07 7.98
C SER A 539 3.33 -21.63 7.54
N CYS A 540 4.00 -21.15 6.51
CA CYS A 540 3.88 -19.77 6.04
C CYS A 540 2.41 -19.37 5.81
N ARG A 541 1.94 -18.37 6.57
CA ARG A 541 0.55 -17.88 6.54
C ARG A 541 0.06 -17.46 5.14
N SER A 542 0.95 -16.95 4.29
CA SER A 542 0.60 -16.52 2.93
C SER A 542 0.28 -17.69 1.99
N LEU A 543 0.70 -18.92 2.35
CA LEU A 543 0.43 -20.12 1.56
C LEU A 543 -0.82 -20.87 2.03
N ILE A 544 -1.25 -20.67 3.28
CA ILE A 544 -2.45 -21.28 3.87
C ILE A 544 -3.58 -20.25 3.83
N ASN A 545 -4.46 -20.38 2.87
CA ASN A 545 -5.47 -19.36 2.56
C ASN A 545 -6.71 -19.98 1.87
N ASP A 546 -7.76 -19.19 1.65
CA ASP A 546 -9.03 -19.59 1.07
C ASP A 546 -8.89 -20.15 -0.36
N ARG A 547 -7.97 -19.62 -1.15
CA ARG A 547 -7.70 -20.09 -2.52
C ARG A 547 -7.03 -21.46 -2.53
N LEU A 548 -6.12 -21.73 -1.58
CA LEU A 548 -5.54 -23.06 -1.40
C LEU A 548 -6.63 -24.08 -1.10
N ALA A 549 -7.53 -23.78 -0.14
CA ALA A 549 -8.62 -24.69 0.24
C ALA A 549 -9.50 -25.02 -0.97
N TYR A 550 -9.99 -24.00 -1.65
CA TYR A 550 -10.85 -24.18 -2.82
C TYR A 550 -10.14 -24.91 -3.97
N VAL A 551 -8.94 -24.47 -4.36
CA VAL A 551 -8.22 -25.08 -5.50
C VAL A 551 -7.86 -26.53 -5.20
N ALA A 552 -7.35 -26.86 -4.01
CA ALA A 552 -6.95 -28.22 -3.69
C ALA A 552 -8.15 -29.18 -3.67
N ILE A 553 -9.19 -28.85 -2.92
CA ILE A 553 -10.34 -29.75 -2.69
C ILE A 553 -11.20 -29.88 -3.96
N SER A 554 -11.38 -28.79 -4.73
CA SER A 554 -12.18 -28.83 -5.96
C SER A 554 -11.57 -29.68 -7.09
N ARG A 555 -10.31 -30.17 -6.95
CA ARG A 555 -9.69 -31.08 -7.91
C ARG A 555 -10.29 -32.51 -7.83
N ALA A 556 -10.79 -32.91 -6.65
CA ALA A 556 -11.37 -34.23 -6.42
C ALA A 556 -12.72 -34.40 -7.13
N SER A 557 -12.94 -35.55 -7.76
CA SER A 557 -14.27 -35.93 -8.26
C SER A 557 -15.02 -36.88 -7.30
N ASP A 558 -14.29 -37.73 -6.60
CA ASP A 558 -14.90 -38.82 -5.81
C ASP A 558 -14.58 -38.68 -4.30
N ASP A 559 -13.32 -38.38 -3.93
CA ASP A 559 -12.90 -38.27 -2.52
C ASP A 559 -11.82 -37.20 -2.33
N ALA A 560 -11.92 -36.44 -1.23
CA ALA A 560 -10.90 -35.49 -0.81
C ALA A 560 -10.59 -35.68 0.68
N ARG A 561 -9.30 -35.72 1.05
CA ARG A 561 -8.85 -35.82 2.43
C ARG A 561 -7.84 -34.72 2.75
N VAL A 562 -8.00 -34.12 3.91
CA VAL A 562 -7.09 -33.08 4.42
C VAL A 562 -6.31 -33.66 5.59
N TYR A 563 -4.99 -33.57 5.52
CA TYR A 563 -4.05 -33.93 6.58
C TYR A 563 -3.50 -32.63 7.17
N THR A 564 -3.73 -32.44 8.47
CA THR A 564 -3.32 -31.20 9.16
C THR A 564 -2.60 -31.51 10.48
N ASN A 565 -1.83 -30.56 10.97
CA ASN A 565 -1.26 -30.59 12.32
C ASN A 565 -2.27 -30.17 13.40
N ASN A 566 -3.28 -29.38 13.05
CA ASN A 566 -4.27 -28.85 13.97
C ASN A 566 -5.62 -28.65 13.23
N ALA A 567 -6.61 -29.46 13.59
CA ALA A 567 -7.93 -29.41 12.97
C ALA A 567 -8.80 -28.25 13.50
N GLU A 568 -8.57 -27.82 14.75
CA GLU A 568 -9.33 -26.73 15.38
C GLU A 568 -9.06 -25.40 14.68
N THR A 569 -7.80 -25.09 14.40
CA THR A 569 -7.40 -23.83 13.75
C THR A 569 -7.44 -23.88 12.23
N LEU A 570 -7.66 -25.04 11.63
CA LEU A 570 -7.60 -25.24 10.16
C LEU A 570 -8.57 -24.34 9.41
N GLY A 571 -9.82 -24.23 9.87
CA GLY A 571 -10.85 -23.44 9.22
C GLY A 571 -10.49 -21.95 9.20
N GLU A 572 -10.12 -21.38 10.35
CA GLU A 572 -9.69 -19.98 10.50
C GLU A 572 -8.46 -19.69 9.63
N ARG A 573 -7.46 -20.60 9.63
CA ARG A 573 -6.23 -20.42 8.84
C ARG A 573 -6.51 -20.43 7.34
N LEU A 574 -7.33 -21.34 6.87
CA LEU A 574 -7.73 -21.40 5.47
C LEU A 574 -8.69 -20.29 5.05
N ALA A 575 -9.40 -19.65 5.97
CA ALA A 575 -10.27 -18.50 5.68
C ALA A 575 -9.49 -17.18 5.47
N THR A 576 -8.16 -17.20 5.60
CA THR A 576 -7.32 -16.01 5.37
C THR A 576 -7.43 -15.59 3.91
N ASP A 577 -7.94 -14.37 3.67
CA ASP A 577 -7.95 -13.75 2.34
C ASP A 577 -6.57 -13.19 1.98
N VAL A 578 -6.03 -13.64 0.86
CA VAL A 578 -4.75 -13.20 0.28
C VAL A 578 -4.94 -12.58 -1.10
N SER A 579 -6.14 -12.10 -1.39
CA SER A 579 -6.45 -11.47 -2.66
C SER A 579 -5.50 -10.31 -2.94
N LYS A 580 -5.04 -10.23 -4.19
CA LYS A 580 -4.22 -9.13 -4.64
C LYS A 580 -5.00 -7.83 -4.63
N THR A 581 -4.32 -6.77 -4.27
CA THR A 581 -4.84 -5.41 -4.33
C THR A 581 -4.58 -4.82 -5.72
N ALA A 582 -5.45 -3.91 -6.13
CA ALA A 582 -5.21 -3.03 -7.27
C ALA A 582 -4.90 -1.61 -6.78
N ALA A 583 -4.14 -0.85 -7.55
CA ALA A 583 -3.81 0.53 -7.19
C ALA A 583 -5.07 1.43 -7.18
N LEU A 584 -6.05 1.14 -8.05
CA LEU A 584 -7.32 1.86 -8.11
C LEU A 584 -8.28 1.55 -6.94
N ASP A 585 -8.03 0.49 -6.15
CA ASP A 585 -8.76 0.21 -4.91
C ASP A 585 -8.40 1.23 -3.81
N PHE A 586 -7.29 1.90 -3.97
CA PHE A 586 -6.77 2.91 -3.07
C PHE A 586 -7.13 4.31 -3.59
N ARG A 587 -7.47 5.18 -2.68
CA ARG A 587 -7.72 6.58 -3.03
C ARG A 587 -6.40 7.35 -2.96
N PRO A 588 -6.23 8.40 -3.80
CA PRO A 588 -5.19 9.38 -3.51
C PRO A 588 -5.45 9.94 -2.09
N PRO A 589 -4.41 10.29 -1.34
CA PRO A 589 -4.57 10.85 0.01
C PRO A 589 -5.59 11.99 -0.03
N SER A 590 -6.55 11.98 0.90
CA SER A 590 -7.52 13.08 1.01
C SER A 590 -6.78 14.37 1.36
N SER A 591 -7.32 15.52 0.93
CA SER A 591 -6.77 16.81 1.32
C SER A 591 -6.64 16.96 2.84
N THR A 592 -7.59 16.38 3.58
CA THR A 592 -7.56 16.35 5.05
C THR A 592 -6.41 15.50 5.61
N GLU A 593 -6.09 14.36 5.01
CA GLU A 593 -4.98 13.51 5.45
C GLU A 593 -3.62 14.17 5.15
N GLN A 594 -3.49 14.80 4.01
CA GLN A 594 -2.31 15.58 3.64
C GLN A 594 -2.08 16.75 4.62
N VAL A 595 -3.15 17.44 5.05
CA VAL A 595 -3.08 18.47 6.09
C VAL A 595 -2.64 17.86 7.43
N ARG A 596 -3.17 16.70 7.82
CA ARG A 596 -2.74 16.01 9.04
C ARG A 596 -1.27 15.61 9.02
N GLU A 597 -0.75 15.20 7.86
CA GLU A 597 0.68 14.94 7.71
C GLU A 597 1.52 16.22 7.91
N ALA A 598 1.10 17.35 7.34
CA ALA A 598 1.75 18.64 7.55
C ALA A 598 1.70 19.06 9.04
N VAL A 599 0.53 18.96 9.67
CA VAL A 599 0.35 19.23 11.11
C VAL A 599 1.21 18.29 11.96
N SER A 600 1.32 17.02 11.59
CA SER A 600 2.19 16.07 12.29
C SER A 600 3.66 16.43 12.20
N ALA A 601 4.13 16.94 11.05
CA ALA A 601 5.50 17.43 10.87
C ALA A 601 5.76 18.67 11.74
N PHE A 602 4.85 19.64 11.75
CA PHE A 602 4.96 20.80 12.66
C PHE A 602 5.02 20.36 14.12
N ARG A 603 4.18 19.43 14.54
CA ARG A 603 4.19 18.89 15.92
C ARG A 603 5.47 18.13 16.26
N ALA A 604 6.11 17.52 15.27
CA ALA A 604 7.41 16.87 15.41
C ALA A 604 8.60 17.85 15.41
N ASN A 605 8.33 19.18 15.44
CA ASN A 605 9.31 20.24 15.33
C ASN A 605 10.11 20.20 14.01
N ASP A 606 9.43 19.82 12.92
CA ASP A 606 9.96 19.82 11.56
C ASP A 606 9.11 20.77 10.67
N PRO A 607 9.30 22.11 10.82
CA PRO A 607 8.51 23.07 10.07
C PRO A 607 8.82 23.06 8.57
N ALA A 608 10.02 22.67 8.17
CA ALA A 608 10.39 22.57 6.76
C ALA A 608 9.53 21.52 6.03
N THR A 609 9.46 20.29 6.55
CA THR A 609 8.59 19.24 6.00
C THR A 609 7.11 19.62 6.09
N GLY A 610 6.68 20.28 7.19
CA GLY A 610 5.29 20.72 7.33
C GLY A 610 4.90 21.75 6.28
N THR A 611 5.74 22.75 6.03
CA THR A 611 5.53 23.80 5.03
C THR A 611 5.58 23.25 3.61
N GLU A 612 6.58 22.39 3.29
CA GLU A 612 6.69 21.72 2.00
C GLU A 612 5.41 20.94 1.65
N LYS A 613 4.87 20.18 2.61
CA LYS A 613 3.61 19.44 2.42
C LYS A 613 2.41 20.35 2.15
N LEU A 614 2.34 21.52 2.77
CA LEU A 614 1.29 22.51 2.48
C LEU A 614 1.51 23.19 1.14
N GLN A 615 2.77 23.46 0.77
CA GLN A 615 3.13 24.07 -0.53
C GLN A 615 2.79 23.13 -1.70
N GLU A 616 3.07 21.83 -1.58
CA GLU A 616 2.65 20.79 -2.57
C GLU A 616 1.12 20.79 -2.81
N GLN A 617 0.35 21.23 -1.82
CA GLN A 617 -1.11 21.31 -1.87
C GLN A 617 -1.63 22.68 -2.33
N GLY A 618 -0.74 23.65 -2.64
CA GLY A 618 -1.12 25.02 -2.94
C GLY A 618 -1.74 25.77 -1.75
N ARG A 619 -1.37 25.38 -0.51
CA ARG A 619 -1.88 25.97 0.75
C ARG A 619 -0.90 26.96 1.40
N VAL A 620 0.20 27.27 0.76
CA VAL A 620 1.12 28.34 1.12
C VAL A 620 0.94 29.44 0.09
N HIS A 621 0.45 30.60 0.54
CA HIS A 621 0.13 31.73 -0.28
C HIS A 621 1.10 32.87 0.02
N GLU A 622 1.72 33.43 -1.02
CA GLU A 622 2.72 34.46 -0.91
C GLU A 622 2.17 35.80 -1.43
N TYR A 623 2.25 36.84 -0.60
CA TYR A 623 1.80 38.19 -0.90
C TYR A 623 2.83 39.21 -0.39
N ALA A 624 3.56 39.83 -1.30
CA ALA A 624 4.52 40.87 -0.95
C ALA A 624 3.87 42.12 -0.34
N ASN A 625 2.61 42.39 -0.65
CA ASN A 625 1.85 43.52 -0.08
C ASN A 625 1.01 43.02 1.11
N PRO A 626 1.18 43.56 2.33
CA PRO A 626 0.43 43.21 3.53
C PRO A 626 -1.10 43.35 3.36
N GLU A 627 -1.55 44.45 2.74
CA GLU A 627 -3.00 44.69 2.53
C GLU A 627 -3.64 43.61 1.67
N HIS A 628 -2.95 43.19 0.59
CA HIS A 628 -3.42 42.09 -0.26
C HIS A 628 -3.43 40.77 0.49
N ARG A 629 -2.44 40.52 1.37
CA ARG A 629 -2.39 39.34 2.23
C ARG A 629 -3.59 39.29 3.17
N LEU A 630 -3.87 40.39 3.89
CA LEU A 630 -4.99 40.48 4.83
C LEU A 630 -6.33 40.33 4.11
N ALA A 631 -6.51 40.95 2.94
CA ALA A 631 -7.70 40.79 2.12
C ALA A 631 -7.91 39.33 1.66
N ALA A 632 -6.84 38.65 1.25
CA ALA A 632 -6.91 37.25 0.87
C ALA A 632 -7.27 36.33 2.05
N VAL A 633 -6.70 36.56 3.22
CA VAL A 633 -7.03 35.85 4.47
C VAL A 633 -8.49 36.07 4.87
N SER A 634 -9.00 37.32 4.82
CA SER A 634 -10.39 37.65 5.10
C SER A 634 -11.35 36.95 4.13
N SER A 635 -11.07 37.00 2.85
CA SER A 635 -11.87 36.32 1.82
C SER A 635 -11.93 34.81 2.01
N ASP A 636 -10.78 34.17 2.30
CA ASP A 636 -10.71 32.73 2.55
C ASP A 636 -11.41 32.34 3.86
N TYR A 637 -11.28 33.15 4.91
CA TYR A 637 -11.99 32.94 6.17
C TYR A 637 -13.50 33.01 5.99
N THR A 638 -13.98 34.07 5.32
CA THR A 638 -15.42 34.34 5.16
C THR A 638 -16.10 33.38 4.21
N ALA A 639 -15.38 32.77 3.27
CA ALA A 639 -15.88 31.70 2.42
C ALA A 639 -16.28 30.44 3.23
N LYS A 640 -15.62 30.16 4.36
CA LYS A 640 -15.86 28.98 5.21
C LYS A 640 -15.50 29.27 6.66
N THR A 641 -16.49 29.74 7.42
CA THR A 641 -16.30 30.18 8.81
C THR A 641 -16.43 29.08 9.87
N ASP A 642 -17.00 27.90 9.52
CA ASP A 642 -17.28 26.85 10.49
C ASP A 642 -16.01 26.39 11.21
N ARG A 643 -15.94 26.63 12.53
CA ARG A 643 -14.83 26.30 13.41
C ARG A 643 -13.46 26.72 12.85
N ALA A 644 -13.43 27.83 12.11
CA ALA A 644 -12.21 28.42 11.58
C ALA A 644 -11.64 29.45 12.54
N VAL A 645 -10.31 29.59 12.54
CA VAL A 645 -9.59 30.63 13.28
C VAL A 645 -8.39 31.10 12.47
N ILE A 646 -8.07 32.39 12.54
CA ILE A 646 -6.86 32.97 12.00
C ILE A 646 -5.85 33.07 13.13
N VAL A 647 -4.60 32.72 12.87
CA VAL A 647 -3.48 32.95 13.77
C VAL A 647 -2.60 34.03 13.17
N ALA A 648 -2.54 35.19 13.82
CA ALA A 648 -1.74 36.34 13.44
C ALA A 648 -0.95 36.83 14.66
N PRO A 649 0.42 36.75 14.65
CA PRO A 649 1.24 37.18 15.77
C PRO A 649 1.13 38.66 16.08
N ASP A 650 1.06 39.50 15.04
CA ASP A 650 1.01 40.96 15.18
C ASP A 650 -0.38 41.44 15.63
N ALA A 651 -0.41 42.32 16.64
CA ALA A 651 -1.65 42.85 17.22
C ALA A 651 -2.40 43.79 16.26
N ASN A 652 -1.68 44.55 15.44
CA ASN A 652 -2.31 45.43 14.47
C ASN A 652 -2.94 44.60 13.35
N GLU A 653 -2.24 43.60 12.83
CA GLU A 653 -2.81 42.66 11.85
C GLU A 653 -4.09 41.98 12.36
N ARG A 654 -4.13 41.57 13.66
CA ARG A 654 -5.35 40.98 14.24
C ARG A 654 -6.52 41.97 14.24
N ARG A 655 -6.26 43.23 14.51
CA ARG A 655 -7.28 44.28 14.50
C ARG A 655 -7.78 44.52 13.09
N ASP A 656 -6.87 44.74 12.15
CA ASP A 656 -7.20 44.98 10.73
C ASP A 656 -7.98 43.80 10.13
N LEU A 657 -7.58 42.55 10.43
CA LEU A 657 -8.32 41.36 10.02
C LEU A 657 -9.73 41.29 10.61
N THR A 658 -9.87 41.62 11.89
CA THR A 658 -11.19 41.64 12.55
C THR A 658 -12.12 42.65 11.86
N ASP A 659 -11.64 43.83 11.52
CA ASP A 659 -12.42 44.86 10.85
C ASP A 659 -12.79 44.46 9.43
N LEU A 660 -11.84 43.92 8.66
CA LEU A 660 -12.09 43.42 7.29
C LEU A 660 -13.12 42.28 7.31
N ILE A 661 -12.95 41.28 8.17
CA ILE A 661 -13.85 40.13 8.25
C ILE A 661 -15.26 40.58 8.65
N ARG A 662 -15.41 41.44 9.61
CA ARG A 662 -16.70 41.97 10.02
C ARG A 662 -17.37 42.76 8.91
N ALA A 663 -16.62 43.54 8.13
CA ALA A 663 -17.12 44.22 6.95
C ALA A 663 -17.62 43.22 5.88
N ASP A 664 -16.83 42.19 5.56
CA ASP A 664 -17.18 41.14 4.61
C ASP A 664 -18.42 40.34 5.05
N LEU A 665 -18.48 39.96 6.35
CA LEU A 665 -19.65 39.24 6.89
C LEU A 665 -20.93 40.08 6.90
N ARG A 666 -20.83 41.41 7.10
CA ARG A 666 -21.98 42.33 6.95
C ARG A 666 -22.45 42.39 5.52
N GLN A 667 -21.52 42.53 4.59
CA GLN A 667 -21.86 42.56 3.14
C GLN A 667 -22.57 41.27 2.72
N GLN A 668 -22.21 40.12 3.32
CA GLN A 668 -22.82 38.81 3.10
C GLN A 668 -24.14 38.62 3.87
N GLY A 669 -24.56 39.57 4.72
CA GLY A 669 -25.76 39.46 5.59
C GLY A 669 -25.64 38.43 6.71
N ARG A 670 -24.42 38.02 7.06
CA ARG A 670 -24.13 37.02 8.11
C ARG A 670 -23.83 37.64 9.48
N LEU A 671 -23.63 38.94 9.53
CA LEU A 671 -23.48 39.73 10.72
C LEU A 671 -24.57 40.79 10.78
N SER A 672 -25.22 40.99 11.95
CA SER A 672 -26.25 42.03 12.13
C SER A 672 -25.67 43.44 11.83
N GLY A 673 -26.51 44.31 11.26
CA GLY A 673 -26.16 45.72 11.06
C GLY A 673 -26.09 46.53 12.36
N ASP A 674 -26.76 46.07 13.43
CA ASP A 674 -26.82 46.77 14.71
C ASP A 674 -25.68 46.31 15.62
N ASN A 675 -24.81 47.27 15.96
CA ASN A 675 -23.78 47.06 16.98
C ASN A 675 -24.26 47.49 18.34
N ARG A 676 -23.81 46.76 19.36
CA ARG A 676 -23.96 47.20 20.75
C ARG A 676 -22.57 47.26 21.41
N THR A 677 -22.26 48.40 21.98
CA THR A 677 -21.02 48.61 22.73
C THR A 677 -21.12 47.90 24.07
N VAL A 678 -20.22 46.98 24.33
CA VAL A 678 -20.12 46.15 25.53
C VAL A 678 -18.74 46.35 26.15
N PRO A 679 -18.64 46.65 27.47
CA PRO A 679 -17.36 46.72 28.16
C PRO A 679 -16.76 45.32 28.30
N ILE A 680 -15.51 45.17 27.89
CA ILE A 680 -14.73 43.91 27.98
C ILE A 680 -13.43 44.15 28.76
N LEU A 681 -12.85 43.06 29.31
CA LEU A 681 -11.60 43.08 30.02
C LEU A 681 -10.48 42.53 29.12
N VAL A 682 -9.61 43.40 28.65
CA VAL A 682 -8.47 43.06 27.80
C VAL A 682 -7.22 42.85 28.65
N GLU A 683 -6.60 41.65 28.55
CA GLU A 683 -5.35 41.34 29.22
C GLU A 683 -4.24 42.27 28.73
N GLN A 684 -3.54 42.90 29.69
CA GLN A 684 -2.43 43.81 29.44
C GLN A 684 -1.10 43.07 29.60
N ASP A 685 -0.26 43.10 28.55
CA ASP A 685 1.12 42.62 28.64
C ASP A 685 2.04 43.75 29.10
N PHE A 686 2.41 43.72 30.36
CA PHE A 686 3.39 44.66 30.92
C PHE A 686 4.78 44.07 30.82
N GLY A 687 5.65 44.66 30.02
CA GLY A 687 7.06 44.27 29.95
C GLY A 687 7.77 44.24 31.33
N ASN A 688 7.29 45.04 32.29
CA ASN A 688 7.76 44.99 33.66
C ASN A 688 6.63 45.26 34.67
N PRO A 689 5.96 44.28 35.18
CA PRO A 689 4.85 44.41 36.14
C PRO A 689 5.28 44.92 37.53
N ARG A 690 6.57 45.17 37.79
CA ARG A 690 7.11 45.74 39.04
C ARG A 690 7.05 47.24 39.08
N LEU A 691 6.75 47.92 38.01
CA LEU A 691 6.66 49.35 37.93
C LEU A 691 5.21 49.79 38.03
N ALA A 692 4.90 50.60 39.08
CA ALA A 692 3.55 51.14 39.25
C ALA A 692 3.15 52.05 38.07
N THR A 693 4.08 52.64 37.33
CA THR A 693 3.84 53.49 36.17
C THR A 693 3.22 52.77 35.00
N ASN A 694 3.26 51.43 34.95
CA ASN A 694 2.64 50.64 33.91
C ASN A 694 1.15 50.43 34.14
N TYR A 695 0.66 50.69 35.32
CA TYR A 695 -0.76 50.56 35.69
C TYR A 695 -1.48 51.90 35.53
N THR A 696 -2.75 51.84 35.26
CA THR A 696 -3.64 52.99 35.21
C THR A 696 -4.80 52.82 36.18
N PRO A 697 -5.29 53.91 36.79
CA PRO A 697 -6.53 53.83 37.54
C PRO A 697 -7.66 53.21 36.70
N GLY A 698 -8.37 52.24 37.23
CA GLY A 698 -9.38 51.43 36.55
C GLY A 698 -8.89 50.06 36.09
N ASP A 699 -7.55 49.80 36.03
CA ASP A 699 -7.06 48.44 35.70
C ASP A 699 -7.49 47.43 36.77
N GLU A 700 -7.94 46.23 36.35
CA GLU A 700 -8.34 45.14 37.25
C GLU A 700 -7.18 44.13 37.35
N ILE A 701 -6.67 43.90 38.55
CA ILE A 701 -5.58 42.96 38.81
C ILE A 701 -6.17 41.66 39.39
N HIS A 702 -6.00 40.54 38.67
CA HIS A 702 -6.34 39.22 39.18
C HIS A 702 -5.12 38.56 39.82
N TYR A 703 -5.20 38.28 41.13
CA TYR A 703 -4.11 37.70 41.91
C TYR A 703 -4.28 36.18 42.04
N LYS A 704 -3.44 35.40 41.39
CA LYS A 704 -3.42 33.92 41.54
C LYS A 704 -3.00 33.50 42.97
N THR A 705 -2.02 34.24 43.52
CA THR A 705 -1.52 34.06 44.88
C THR A 705 -1.67 35.33 45.67
N GLY A 706 -2.67 35.57 46.45
CA GLY A 706 -2.84 36.79 47.20
C GLY A 706 -1.76 37.09 48.25
N SER A 707 -1.95 38.18 49.00
CA SER A 707 -1.13 38.60 50.16
C SER A 707 -2.09 38.91 51.34
N PRO A 708 -2.78 37.92 51.90
CA PRO A 708 -3.86 38.14 52.87
C PRO A 708 -3.33 38.73 54.18
N GLU A 709 -2.14 38.34 54.61
CA GLU A 709 -1.60 38.80 55.91
C GLU A 709 -1.09 40.25 55.91
N LYS A 710 -0.57 40.72 54.76
CA LYS A 710 0.04 42.06 54.65
C LYS A 710 -0.85 43.14 54.02
N HIS A 711 -1.67 42.74 53.03
CA HIS A 711 -2.43 43.65 52.19
C HIS A 711 -3.90 43.28 52.04
N SER A 712 -4.38 42.30 52.82
CA SER A 712 -5.77 41.81 52.79
C SER A 712 -6.26 41.37 51.40
N ILE A 713 -5.31 40.96 50.48
CA ILE A 713 -5.64 40.50 49.16
C ILE A 713 -5.65 38.98 49.16
N ALA A 714 -6.80 38.39 48.93
CA ALA A 714 -6.95 36.91 48.89
C ALA A 714 -6.37 36.29 47.64
N ALA A 715 -5.98 35.01 47.70
CA ALA A 715 -5.60 34.26 46.52
C ALA A 715 -6.85 34.02 45.61
N ASN A 716 -6.64 34.06 44.32
CA ASN A 716 -7.69 33.98 43.28
C ASN A 716 -8.78 35.07 43.46
N SER A 717 -8.38 36.28 43.88
CA SER A 717 -9.28 37.46 43.95
C SER A 717 -8.83 38.54 42.95
N SER A 718 -9.78 39.40 42.61
CA SER A 718 -9.49 40.60 41.78
C SER A 718 -9.52 41.88 42.67
N ALA A 719 -8.76 42.88 42.25
CA ALA A 719 -8.84 44.22 42.78
C ALA A 719 -8.68 45.27 41.69
N THR A 720 -9.37 46.41 41.83
CA THR A 720 -9.32 47.52 40.89
C THR A 720 -8.29 48.54 41.32
N VAL A 721 -7.44 49.03 40.43
CA VAL A 721 -6.45 50.08 40.71
C VAL A 721 -7.18 51.42 40.88
N LEU A 722 -7.11 51.97 42.05
CA LEU A 722 -7.72 53.30 42.39
C LEU A 722 -6.73 54.45 42.02
N SER A 723 -5.45 54.27 42.38
CA SER A 723 -4.46 55.30 42.16
C SER A 723 -3.03 54.73 42.00
N VAL A 724 -2.18 55.47 41.30
CA VAL A 724 -0.80 55.11 41.00
C VAL A 724 0.11 56.25 41.41
N ASP A 725 1.02 55.97 42.35
CA ASP A 725 2.11 56.93 42.71
C ASP A 725 3.44 56.50 42.08
N ALA A 726 3.80 57.17 41.01
CA ALA A 726 5.02 56.90 40.26
C ALA A 726 6.30 57.18 41.05
N ARG A 727 6.25 58.11 42.01
CA ARG A 727 7.44 58.51 42.82
C ARG A 727 7.82 57.49 43.87
N SER A 728 6.79 56.90 44.55
CA SER A 728 6.99 55.90 45.61
C SER A 728 6.87 54.46 45.02
N ASN A 729 6.61 54.34 43.77
CA ASN A 729 6.28 53.04 43.07
C ASN A 729 5.17 52.30 43.82
N THR A 730 4.07 53.00 44.15
CA THR A 730 2.97 52.42 44.96
C THR A 730 1.68 52.37 44.16
N LEU A 731 0.98 51.25 44.27
CA LEU A 731 -0.39 51.05 43.77
C LEU A 731 -1.36 51.08 44.97
N THR A 732 -2.48 51.78 44.82
CA THR A 732 -3.63 51.64 45.72
C THR A 732 -4.72 50.94 44.93
N VAL A 733 -5.17 49.81 45.48
CA VAL A 733 -6.20 48.99 44.85
C VAL A 733 -7.40 48.78 45.80
N GLU A 734 -8.60 48.64 45.23
CA GLU A 734 -9.81 48.24 45.95
C GLU A 734 -10.13 46.77 45.62
N THR A 735 -10.22 45.95 46.64
CA THR A 735 -10.59 44.53 46.51
C THR A 735 -12.08 44.38 46.24
N SER A 736 -12.53 43.22 45.71
CA SER A 736 -13.94 42.87 45.46
C SER A 736 -14.81 42.93 46.74
N THR A 737 -14.19 43.04 47.95
CA THR A 737 -14.88 43.22 49.24
C THR A 737 -14.94 44.68 49.67
N GLY A 738 -14.53 45.65 48.87
CA GLY A 738 -14.50 47.09 49.17
C GLY A 738 -13.37 47.50 50.11
N HIS A 739 -12.32 46.71 50.26
CA HIS A 739 -11.17 47.05 51.10
C HIS A 739 -10.05 47.67 50.28
N GLU A 740 -9.58 48.82 50.65
CA GLU A 740 -8.45 49.50 50.04
C GLU A 740 -7.12 48.96 50.53
N ALA A 741 -6.20 48.61 49.60
CA ALA A 741 -4.87 48.16 49.94
C ALA A 741 -3.81 48.94 49.11
N SER A 742 -2.78 49.47 49.79
CA SER A 742 -1.69 50.17 49.14
C SER A 742 -0.42 49.36 49.28
N TYR A 743 0.31 49.10 48.14
CA TYR A 743 1.52 48.30 48.11
C TYR A 743 2.45 48.72 46.99
N ASN A 744 3.71 48.38 47.11
CA ASN A 744 4.72 48.55 46.08
C ASN A 744 4.81 47.25 45.25
N PRO A 745 4.51 47.25 43.96
CA PRO A 745 4.49 46.06 43.11
C PRO A 745 5.88 45.39 43.01
N ALA A 746 6.99 46.13 43.16
CA ALA A 746 8.32 45.55 43.16
C ALA A 746 8.64 44.72 44.41
N LEU A 747 7.94 44.94 45.54
CA LEU A 747 8.20 44.26 46.81
C LEU A 747 7.38 42.95 46.98
N LEU A 748 6.46 42.70 46.13
CA LEU A 748 5.69 41.44 46.10
C LEU A 748 6.47 40.31 45.42
N LYS A 749 7.43 39.76 46.19
CA LYS A 749 8.45 38.80 45.71
C LYS A 749 7.95 37.55 44.95
N GLN A 750 6.68 37.20 45.04
CA GLN A 750 6.09 36.03 44.37
C GLN A 750 5.04 36.37 43.29
N GLN A 751 4.66 37.65 43.15
CA GLN A 751 3.51 38.05 42.36
C GLN A 751 3.80 38.43 40.92
N THR A 752 5.04 38.73 40.57
CA THR A 752 5.40 39.19 39.21
C THR A 752 5.27 38.13 38.10
N GLN A 753 5.01 36.89 38.46
CA GLN A 753 4.72 35.78 37.53
C GLN A 753 3.31 35.21 37.69
N GLN A 754 2.46 35.68 38.61
CA GLN A 754 1.21 35.07 38.97
C GLN A 754 0.02 36.03 39.13
N SER A 755 0.12 37.28 38.63
CA SER A 755 -1.01 38.18 38.48
C SER A 755 -1.22 38.53 37.03
N THR A 756 -2.50 38.55 36.63
CA THR A 756 -2.92 38.99 35.28
C THR A 756 -3.60 40.34 35.47
N VAL A 757 -3.30 41.30 34.62
CA VAL A 757 -3.88 42.64 34.65
C VAL A 757 -4.80 42.81 33.46
N TYR A 758 -5.96 43.30 33.71
CA TYR A 758 -6.97 43.56 32.67
C TYR A 758 -7.29 45.04 32.67
N ARG A 759 -7.50 45.59 31.45
CA ARG A 759 -8.01 46.93 31.24
C ARG A 759 -9.40 46.85 30.61
N GLU A 760 -10.33 47.65 31.11
CA GLU A 760 -11.64 47.77 30.53
C GLU A 760 -11.55 48.55 29.22
N GLU A 761 -12.00 47.93 28.16
CA GLU A 761 -12.14 48.49 26.81
C GLU A 761 -13.55 48.29 26.30
N GLU A 762 -14.02 49.18 25.48
CA GLU A 762 -15.30 49.04 24.81
C GLU A 762 -15.13 48.26 23.51
N ARG A 763 -16.02 47.32 23.24
CA ARG A 763 -16.11 46.55 21.98
C ARG A 763 -17.53 46.65 21.41
N ASP A 764 -17.58 46.92 20.11
CA ASP A 764 -18.82 46.95 19.33
C ASP A 764 -19.18 45.55 18.88
N LEU A 765 -19.98 44.82 19.64
CA LEU A 765 -20.43 43.47 19.31
C LEU A 765 -21.72 43.50 18.53
N ALA A 766 -21.92 42.54 17.63
CA ALA A 766 -23.14 42.32 16.88
C ALA A 766 -23.56 40.83 16.95
N VAL A 767 -24.83 40.58 16.72
CA VAL A 767 -25.34 39.21 16.57
C VAL A 767 -24.71 38.59 15.34
N GLY A 768 -24.11 37.42 15.48
CA GLY A 768 -23.29 36.73 14.49
C GLY A 768 -21.78 36.88 14.72
N ASP A 769 -21.34 37.80 15.59
CA ASP A 769 -19.91 37.92 15.89
C ASP A 769 -19.35 36.64 16.52
N ARG A 770 -18.16 36.27 16.07
CA ARG A 770 -17.38 35.20 16.68
C ARG A 770 -16.54 35.77 17.81
N ILE A 771 -16.63 35.15 18.97
CA ILE A 771 -15.93 35.56 20.17
C ILE A 771 -15.04 34.44 20.71
N GLN A 772 -14.00 34.82 21.47
CA GLN A 772 -13.17 33.93 22.27
C GLN A 772 -13.28 34.29 23.74
N PHE A 773 -13.36 33.29 24.61
CA PHE A 773 -13.33 33.50 26.06
C PHE A 773 -11.91 33.73 26.54
N THR A 774 -11.69 34.85 27.23
CA THR A 774 -10.38 35.21 27.80
C THR A 774 -10.17 34.64 29.21
N ALA A 775 -11.25 34.30 29.91
CA ALA A 775 -11.19 33.63 31.22
C ALA A 775 -12.11 32.37 31.27
N PRO A 776 -11.83 31.41 32.18
CA PRO A 776 -12.65 30.21 32.33
C PRO A 776 -13.92 30.51 33.11
N ASP A 777 -15.07 29.96 32.64
CA ASP A 777 -16.33 29.90 33.37
C ASP A 777 -16.63 28.46 33.81
N ARG A 778 -16.40 28.14 35.09
CA ARG A 778 -16.56 26.79 35.63
C ARG A 778 -18.01 26.34 35.69
N GLU A 779 -18.95 27.25 35.88
CA GLU A 779 -20.36 26.98 35.96
C GLU A 779 -20.91 26.49 34.60
N ASN A 780 -20.50 27.15 33.53
CA ASN A 780 -20.87 26.82 32.16
C ASN A 780 -19.92 25.79 31.51
N ARG A 781 -18.86 25.37 32.20
CA ARG A 781 -17.79 24.47 31.69
C ARG A 781 -17.05 25.04 30.49
N ILE A 782 -16.80 26.32 30.48
CA ILE A 782 -16.07 27.05 29.46
C ILE A 782 -14.62 27.19 29.91
N ARG A 783 -13.68 27.02 29.00
CA ARG A 783 -12.24 27.22 29.21
C ARG A 783 -11.80 28.55 28.59
N SER A 784 -10.77 29.16 29.13
CA SER A 784 -10.07 30.23 28.44
C SER A 784 -9.55 29.69 27.10
N GLY A 785 -9.80 30.41 26.00
CA GLY A 785 -9.49 29.99 24.64
C GLY A 785 -10.62 29.26 23.89
N ASP A 786 -11.73 28.93 24.53
CA ASP A 786 -12.92 28.41 23.85
C ASP A 786 -13.58 29.49 22.98
N PHE A 787 -14.23 29.06 21.89
CA PHE A 787 -14.90 29.96 20.94
C PHE A 787 -16.40 29.78 20.96
N ALA A 788 -17.10 30.88 20.64
CA ALA A 788 -18.54 30.92 20.48
C ALA A 788 -18.98 31.92 19.40
N THR A 789 -20.25 31.84 19.01
CA THR A 789 -20.92 32.82 18.16
C THR A 789 -22.05 33.46 18.95
N ILE A 790 -22.21 34.81 18.84
CA ILE A 790 -23.27 35.54 19.54
C ILE A 790 -24.58 35.30 18.79
N ASP A 791 -25.56 34.69 19.48
CA ASP A 791 -26.89 34.48 18.97
C ASP A 791 -27.87 35.65 19.34
N ARG A 792 -27.64 36.32 20.50
CA ARG A 792 -28.46 37.45 20.95
C ARG A 792 -27.65 38.34 21.91
N ILE A 793 -27.92 39.65 21.84
CA ILE A 793 -27.45 40.66 22.80
C ILE A 793 -28.69 41.31 23.45
N ALA A 794 -28.80 41.22 24.76
CA ALA A 794 -29.90 41.81 25.54
C ALA A 794 -29.66 43.30 25.87
N GLU A 795 -30.66 44.00 26.35
CA GLU A 795 -30.56 45.44 26.64
C GLU A 795 -29.63 45.75 27.80
N ASP A 796 -29.44 44.84 28.73
CA ASP A 796 -28.53 44.90 29.86
C ASP A 796 -27.10 44.39 29.58
N ASN A 797 -26.76 44.18 28.31
CA ASN A 797 -25.49 43.58 27.85
C ASN A 797 -25.30 42.11 28.24
N ALA A 798 -26.35 41.40 28.64
CA ALA A 798 -26.28 39.95 28.74
C ALA A 798 -26.22 39.34 27.33
N LEU A 799 -25.39 38.28 27.13
CA LEU A 799 -25.16 37.65 25.84
C LEU A 799 -25.68 36.22 25.82
N SER A 800 -26.44 35.86 24.79
CA SER A 800 -26.71 34.47 24.46
C SER A 800 -25.71 34.03 23.42
N VAL A 801 -24.89 33.04 23.74
CA VAL A 801 -23.78 32.60 22.87
C VAL A 801 -23.87 31.11 22.61
N ARG A 802 -23.55 30.69 21.39
CA ARG A 802 -23.50 29.29 20.99
C ARG A 802 -22.02 28.86 20.85
N LEU A 803 -21.61 28.00 21.76
CA LEU A 803 -20.28 27.41 21.76
C LEU A 803 -20.04 26.52 20.52
N ASP A 804 -18.79 26.31 20.12
CA ASP A 804 -18.39 25.44 19.01
C ASP A 804 -18.82 23.96 19.17
N ASN A 805 -19.16 23.53 20.38
CA ASN A 805 -19.74 22.20 20.65
C ASN A 805 -21.28 22.14 20.45
N GLY A 806 -21.89 23.24 20.02
CA GLY A 806 -23.34 23.36 19.78
C GLY A 806 -24.18 23.73 21.01
N LYS A 807 -23.56 23.85 22.20
CA LYS A 807 -24.28 24.25 23.42
C LYS A 807 -24.50 25.75 23.43
N THR A 808 -25.75 26.20 23.69
CA THR A 808 -26.05 27.61 23.93
C THR A 808 -25.93 27.92 25.45
N VAL A 809 -25.33 29.07 25.75
CA VAL A 809 -25.06 29.57 27.12
C VAL A 809 -25.47 31.01 27.21
N GLU A 810 -26.15 31.36 28.32
CA GLU A 810 -26.45 32.74 28.67
C GLU A 810 -25.36 33.28 29.59
N LEU A 811 -24.75 34.37 29.17
CA LEU A 811 -23.73 35.10 29.95
C LEU A 811 -24.34 36.36 30.53
N ASN A 812 -24.30 36.52 31.86
CA ASN A 812 -24.67 37.78 32.50
C ASN A 812 -23.62 38.87 32.13
N PRO A 813 -23.91 40.18 32.40
CA PRO A 813 -23.02 41.25 32.00
C PRO A 813 -21.60 41.14 32.58
N GLU A 814 -21.42 40.65 33.82
CA GLU A 814 -20.11 40.43 34.43
C GLU A 814 -19.30 39.34 33.70
N LYS A 815 -19.93 38.24 33.33
CA LYS A 815 -19.27 37.17 32.59
C LYS A 815 -19.02 37.55 31.14
N ALA A 816 -19.87 38.38 30.54
CA ALA A 816 -19.71 38.94 29.22
C ALA A 816 -18.52 39.86 29.07
N ARG A 817 -17.92 40.35 30.17
CA ARG A 817 -16.69 41.14 30.10
C ARG A 817 -15.43 40.34 29.80
N HIS A 818 -15.45 39.00 30.01
CA HIS A 818 -14.30 38.11 29.76
C HIS A 818 -14.37 37.45 28.38
N ILE A 819 -14.57 38.23 27.34
CA ILE A 819 -14.55 37.80 25.93
C ILE A 819 -13.77 38.82 25.11
N ASP A 820 -13.33 38.39 23.92
CA ASP A 820 -12.85 39.29 22.87
C ASP A 820 -13.22 38.70 21.50
N TYR A 821 -12.97 39.41 20.40
CA TYR A 821 -13.20 38.87 19.07
C TYR A 821 -12.42 37.57 18.84
N GLY A 822 -13.07 36.58 18.29
CA GLY A 822 -12.55 35.23 18.05
C GLY A 822 -12.20 34.96 16.59
N TYR A 823 -12.03 35.99 15.74
CA TYR A 823 -11.66 35.84 14.34
C TYR A 823 -10.19 35.57 14.15
N ALA A 824 -9.33 36.38 14.81
CA ALA A 824 -7.89 36.28 14.77
C ALA A 824 -7.30 36.23 16.18
N VAL A 825 -6.38 35.31 16.43
CA VAL A 825 -5.73 35.07 17.71
C VAL A 825 -4.20 35.13 17.57
N GLU A 826 -3.51 35.37 18.67
CA GLU A 826 -2.05 35.52 18.67
C GLU A 826 -1.30 34.20 18.44
N THR A 827 -1.78 33.13 19.01
CA THR A 827 -1.04 31.86 19.07
C THR A 827 -1.92 30.65 18.87
N THR A 828 -1.34 29.55 18.38
CA THR A 828 -1.97 28.25 18.23
C THR A 828 -2.20 27.48 19.54
N LYS A 829 -1.81 28.05 20.68
CA LYS A 829 -1.90 27.39 21.98
C LYS A 829 -3.36 27.18 22.38
N ASN A 830 -3.74 25.91 22.65
CA ASN A 830 -5.09 25.50 23.08
C ASN A 830 -6.24 25.72 22.05
N LEU A 831 -5.93 25.86 20.76
CA LEU A 831 -6.97 26.02 19.75
C LEU A 831 -7.80 24.75 19.58
N SER A 832 -9.13 24.89 19.62
CA SER A 832 -10.11 23.82 19.33
C SER A 832 -10.74 23.99 17.93
N ALA A 833 -9.99 24.54 16.96
CA ALA A 833 -10.47 24.78 15.60
C ALA A 833 -10.24 23.59 14.68
N ASP A 834 -11.13 23.40 13.70
CA ASP A 834 -11.00 22.41 12.63
C ASP A 834 -10.22 22.98 11.42
N ARG A 835 -10.25 24.31 11.29
CA ARG A 835 -9.59 25.08 10.23
C ARG A 835 -8.71 26.17 10.82
N VAL A 836 -7.45 26.24 10.37
CA VAL A 836 -6.47 27.23 10.81
C VAL A 836 -5.87 27.96 9.61
N LEU A 837 -5.92 29.29 9.62
CA LEU A 837 -5.24 30.15 8.65
C LEU A 837 -4.12 30.88 9.41
N LEU A 838 -2.86 30.57 9.10
CA LEU A 838 -1.70 31.20 9.71
C LEU A 838 -1.24 32.36 8.82
N THR A 839 -1.15 33.58 9.36
CA THR A 839 -0.69 34.75 8.59
C THR A 839 0.35 35.55 9.35
N GLY A 840 1.27 36.20 8.63
CA GLY A 840 2.28 37.05 9.18
C GLY A 840 3.51 37.22 8.29
N GLU A 841 4.41 38.12 8.69
CA GLU A 841 5.72 38.22 8.05
C GLU A 841 6.56 36.98 8.31
N SER A 842 7.42 36.59 7.37
CA SER A 842 8.21 35.35 7.46
C SER A 842 9.07 35.26 8.73
N GLY A 843 9.62 36.35 9.21
CA GLY A 843 10.36 36.40 10.48
C GLY A 843 9.48 36.10 11.70
N GLN A 844 8.30 36.70 11.78
CA GLN A 844 7.32 36.46 12.85
C GLN A 844 6.80 35.04 12.86
N LEU A 845 6.59 34.45 11.69
CA LEU A 845 6.16 33.06 11.58
C LEU A 845 7.25 32.06 12.01
N ALA A 846 8.52 32.38 11.80
CA ALA A 846 9.63 31.60 12.32
C ALA A 846 9.66 31.58 13.87
N GLU A 847 9.30 32.67 14.53
CA GLU A 847 9.17 32.74 15.98
C GLU A 847 7.99 31.91 16.53
N GLN A 848 6.95 31.67 15.71
CA GLN A 848 5.81 30.83 16.07
C GLN A 848 6.10 29.31 16.03
N GLN A 849 7.31 28.88 15.66
CA GLN A 849 7.67 27.47 15.53
C GLN A 849 7.33 26.67 16.81
N ALA A 850 7.61 27.19 17.99
CA ALA A 850 7.28 26.54 19.26
C ALA A 850 5.77 26.39 19.47
N ALA A 851 4.97 27.29 18.95
CA ALA A 851 3.50 27.24 19.02
C ALA A 851 2.94 26.19 18.03
N LEU A 852 3.55 26.06 16.86
CA LEU A 852 3.15 25.04 15.86
C LEU A 852 3.33 23.60 16.37
N THR A 853 4.27 23.36 17.30
CA THR A 853 4.42 22.02 17.93
C THR A 853 3.21 21.62 18.79
N LYS A 854 2.36 22.59 19.16
CA LYS A 854 1.17 22.40 20.01
C LYS A 854 -0.14 22.40 19.24
N LEU A 855 -0.09 22.34 17.90
CA LEU A 855 -1.27 22.27 17.06
C LEU A 855 -2.16 21.06 17.42
N ASN A 856 -3.47 21.24 17.32
CA ASN A 856 -4.42 20.14 17.48
C ASN A 856 -4.24 19.12 16.33
N PRO A 857 -4.06 17.81 16.62
CA PRO A 857 -3.91 16.77 15.59
C PRO A 857 -5.15 16.59 14.73
N ASN A 858 -6.31 17.11 15.15
CA ASN A 858 -7.58 16.96 14.45
C ASN A 858 -7.87 18.09 13.45
N ILE A 859 -6.93 19.00 13.22
CA ILE A 859 -7.07 20.05 12.20
C ILE A 859 -7.27 19.37 10.83
N ARG A 860 -8.32 19.80 10.13
CA ARG A 860 -8.72 19.24 8.83
C ARG A 860 -8.36 20.15 7.66
N ASP A 861 -8.11 21.42 7.95
CA ASP A 861 -7.78 22.44 6.96
C ASP A 861 -6.75 23.41 7.56
N PHE A 862 -5.62 23.62 6.84
CA PHE A 862 -4.53 24.48 7.29
C PHE A 862 -3.93 25.20 6.08
N ALA A 863 -3.81 26.52 6.14
CA ALA A 863 -3.16 27.33 5.12
C ALA A 863 -2.23 28.38 5.75
N ILE A 864 -1.18 28.76 5.03
CA ILE A 864 -0.21 29.76 5.44
C ILE A 864 -0.25 30.93 4.44
N TYR A 865 -0.31 32.15 4.95
CA TYR A 865 -0.26 33.39 4.20
C TYR A 865 0.95 34.20 4.69
N THR A 866 1.93 34.42 3.83
CA THR A 866 3.22 35.04 4.20
C THR A 866 3.70 36.05 3.17
N SER A 867 4.65 36.87 3.55
CA SER A 867 5.34 37.79 2.63
C SER A 867 6.39 37.10 1.75
N ASP A 868 7.00 36.03 2.27
CA ASP A 868 8.05 35.26 1.58
C ASP A 868 8.04 33.80 2.11
N SER A 869 7.79 32.83 1.23
CA SER A 869 7.73 31.42 1.56
C SER A 869 9.11 30.78 1.69
N THR A 870 10.14 31.35 1.10
CA THR A 870 11.49 30.75 1.06
C THR A 870 12.15 30.73 2.43
N ASN A 871 11.91 31.73 3.27
CA ASN A 871 12.45 31.82 4.63
C ASN A 871 11.74 30.90 5.66
N LEU A 872 10.56 30.38 5.35
CA LEU A 872 9.87 29.39 6.18
C LEU A 872 10.52 27.99 6.11
N LEU A 873 11.38 27.75 5.10
CA LEU A 873 11.96 26.44 4.78
C LEU A 873 13.33 26.19 5.42
N HIS A 874 13.99 27.21 5.99
CA HIS A 874 15.32 27.04 6.56
C HIS A 874 15.26 26.38 7.94
N ARG A 875 15.84 25.20 8.06
CA ARG A 875 16.20 24.60 9.36
C ARG A 875 17.09 25.59 10.11
N ASN A 876 16.71 25.89 11.33
CA ASN A 876 17.62 26.51 12.30
C ASN A 876 18.74 25.49 12.60
N THR A 877 19.73 25.35 11.70
CA THR A 877 21.04 24.83 12.05
C THR A 877 21.65 25.88 12.92
N GLY A 878 21.68 25.63 14.24
CA GLY A 878 22.28 26.53 15.22
C GLY A 878 23.75 26.79 14.93
N ILE A 879 24.00 27.76 14.06
CA ILE A 879 25.25 28.46 13.90
C ILE A 879 24.83 29.92 13.83
N GLY A 880 25.01 30.64 14.96
CA GLY A 880 24.78 32.06 15.05
C GLY A 880 25.65 32.78 14.01
N ASN A 881 25.03 33.41 13.04
CA ASN A 881 25.66 34.48 12.31
C ASN A 881 25.54 35.75 13.17
N GLY A 882 26.62 36.02 13.90
CA GLY A 882 26.80 37.29 14.51
C GLY A 882 26.82 38.38 13.44
N THR A 883 25.92 39.34 13.59
CA THR A 883 25.97 40.64 12.90
C THR A 883 27.31 41.27 13.14
N GLU A 884 28.10 41.48 12.10
CA GLU A 884 29.21 42.43 12.07
C GLU A 884 28.67 43.86 12.25
N LEU A 885 28.91 44.42 13.42
CA LEU A 885 29.01 45.85 13.60
C LEU A 885 30.48 46.19 13.76
N ALA A 886 31.01 46.90 12.79
CA ALA A 886 32.34 47.46 12.81
C ALA A 886 32.48 48.44 13.99
N THR A 887 33.49 48.22 14.83
CA THR A 887 34.24 49.30 15.50
C THR A 887 35.66 48.83 15.78
N GLU A 888 36.57 49.67 15.37
CA GLU A 888 38.02 49.58 15.52
C GLU A 888 38.50 49.51 16.97
N GLY A 889 39.57 48.80 17.18
CA GLY A 889 40.61 49.30 18.05
C GLY A 889 41.02 48.45 19.26
N HIS A 890 42.25 48.00 19.16
CA HIS A 890 43.29 47.74 20.15
C HIS A 890 43.48 46.41 20.82
N SER A 891 44.63 45.90 20.45
CA SER A 891 45.60 44.97 21.10
C SER A 891 45.57 44.83 22.64
N ASN A 892 45.67 43.59 23.14
CA ASN A 892 46.86 43.04 23.87
C ASN A 892 46.55 41.71 24.53
N ASP A 893 47.30 40.77 24.11
CA ASP A 893 48.27 39.89 24.82
C ASP A 893 47.87 39.22 26.17
N SER A 894 48.20 37.95 26.18
CA SER A 894 48.73 37.08 27.25
C SER A 894 47.85 35.97 27.86
N SER A 895 48.25 34.79 27.45
CA SER A 895 48.74 33.63 28.27
C SER A 895 47.83 32.79 29.16
N LEU A 896 47.93 31.47 28.86
CA LEU A 896 48.03 30.30 29.80
C LEU A 896 46.79 29.93 30.64
N SER A 897 46.22 28.77 30.68
CA SER A 897 46.82 27.45 30.97
C SER A 897 45.71 26.38 31.15
N ASN A 898 46.01 25.15 30.71
CA ASN A 898 45.69 23.85 31.31
C ASN A 898 44.26 23.39 31.71
N ALA A 899 43.87 22.38 30.98
CA ALA A 899 43.24 21.06 31.29
C ALA A 899 42.57 20.79 32.68
N PRO A 900 41.69 19.76 32.85
CA PRO A 900 41.75 18.42 32.28
C PRO A 900 40.40 17.80 31.87
N GLU A 901 40.50 16.69 31.11
CA GLU A 901 39.42 15.73 30.79
C GLU A 901 38.85 15.02 32.02
N PRO A 902 37.65 14.47 31.92
CA PRO A 902 37.37 13.18 32.59
C PRO A 902 36.77 12.10 31.63
N SER A 903 37.48 11.01 31.61
CA SER A 903 37.15 9.57 31.55
C SER A 903 35.74 9.10 31.21
N SER A 904 35.68 8.28 30.18
CA SER A 904 34.58 7.33 29.82
C SER A 904 34.45 6.16 30.80
N PRO A 905 33.29 5.60 31.01
CA PRO A 905 33.14 4.23 31.42
C PRO A 905 32.73 3.33 30.25
N SER A 906 33.50 2.26 30.10
CA SER A 906 33.23 1.07 29.29
C SER A 906 32.02 0.31 29.81
N ILE A 907 31.13 -0.13 28.91
CA ILE A 907 30.14 -1.20 29.20
C ILE A 907 30.42 -2.33 28.22
N GLU A 908 30.75 -3.47 28.86
CA GLU A 908 30.86 -4.78 28.20
C GLU A 908 29.49 -5.27 27.73
N PHE A 909 29.44 -5.80 26.53
CA PHE A 909 28.31 -6.63 26.04
C PHE A 909 28.76 -8.08 25.99
N GLU A 910 28.16 -8.90 26.86
CA GLU A 910 28.15 -10.34 26.73
C GLU A 910 27.33 -10.78 25.50
N GLY A 911 27.91 -11.71 24.77
CA GLY A 911 27.30 -12.31 23.59
C GLY A 911 26.29 -13.41 23.96
N TYR A 912 25.20 -13.45 23.22
CA TYR A 912 24.42 -14.67 22.99
C TYR A 912 24.32 -14.92 21.47
N GLY A 913 25.04 -15.96 21.06
CA GLY A 913 24.88 -16.53 19.75
C GLY A 913 23.61 -17.37 19.68
N MET A 914 22.86 -17.21 18.60
CA MET A 914 22.01 -18.26 18.04
C MET A 914 21.99 -18.17 16.52
N SER A 915 22.49 -19.20 15.93
CA SER A 915 22.36 -19.61 14.55
C SER A 915 20.90 -19.96 14.20
N LEU A 916 20.44 -19.45 13.09
CA LEU A 916 19.67 -20.20 12.08
C LEU A 916 19.43 -19.31 10.85
#